data_7f0da4a0754c0559e9ea0e976102b8b2
#
_entry.id   7f0da4a0754c0559e9ea0e976102b8b2
#
_cell.length_a   1.000
_cell.length_b   1.000
_cell.length_c   1.000
_cell.angle_alpha   90.00
_cell.angle_beta   90.00
_cell.angle_gamma   90.00
#
_symmetry.space_group_name_H-M   'P 1'
#
loop_
_entity.id
_entity.type
_entity.pdbx_description
1 polymer ?
#
loop_
_entity_poly.entity_id
_entity_poly.type
_entity_poly.pdbx_seq_one_letter_code
_entity_poly.pdbx_strand_id
1 'polypeptide(L)'
;LEGMPNKSEVGYADDVLYDDMNIPLAVIEAKRSCKDPAVGRQQAKLYADLLEKKYKRRPVIFITNGFETRIIDNDYPERRVSSIYSKRDLEKYFNLRRTKSHLNYIAINKNIAGRYYQEAAVRAVCEAFDKGNRRKALLVMATGSGKTRTVISLVDVLLNNGWIKNILFLADRNSLVTQAKRSFVNLLPDLSATNLVEDKENYNAHAVFSTYQTMIGCIDTIKDEGKKLFTCGHFDLIICDEAHRSIYNKYRDIFSYFDAPLVGLTATPKDEIDKNTYEVFELENGIPTYGYELAQAVDDEFLVDYKSIECSTEFMKNGIHWDELDNDEKEEYEETFVDEEGNVPEAISASAINQYVFNKDTVRKVLATLFKYGIRIDYGQKIGKTIIFAKNHKHAEFILEIFNKDYPELKGYAEVIDNKINYSQTLIDQFSDPRKLPQIAISVDMLDTGIDVPECVNLIFFKKVMSKAKFWQMIGRGTRLCPGLLDGKDKDKFLIFDFCGNFEFFRMKTGSATPNMLAVQGAVFALKFEIAYKLQALNYQTDELKKWRKELVDYMVGKVKELDRNRFDVRQHLKYVDLYSNPDHYQMLTYEDCLMVRQELAPLILPDEDEVSAVRFDALMYGIELAHLAEKQSKRRIKDLLKKVTGLSKVSNIPEIEKESEIIHAILNTNYLEYSGIDEFENIRLRLRDLIKYIPRQGLSYETNFEDDILDVQFNDSELENDDLKNYKSKIEYYIRQHQKDDPVILKIKENKPLNNTDLVALENILWKELGTKKDYYSEVGEKPIGEFVREIVGLDMNAAKEAFSKYLDERNLNSEQIYFVNQIVEYIVRNGLMKDMSVLQQSPFTDKGSVADLFGNDIQTWMEIKSVIDNINNNANYN
;
A
#
# COMPACT_ATOMS: atom_id res chain seq x y z
N LEU A 1 -5.11 -48.32 0.04
CA LEU A 1 -4.31 -48.10 1.23
C LEU A 1 -4.86 -48.95 2.37
N GLU A 2 -4.05 -49.87 2.89
CA GLU A 2 -4.37 -50.76 4.04
C GLU A 2 -4.09 -50.00 5.36
N GLY A 3 -4.81 -50.40 6.44
CA GLY A 3 -4.64 -49.81 7.77
C GLY A 3 -5.56 -48.64 8.09
N MET A 4 -6.63 -48.46 7.34
CA MET A 4 -7.65 -47.48 7.63
C MET A 4 -8.48 -47.85 8.87
N PRO A 5 -8.90 -46.90 9.71
CA PRO A 5 -9.72 -47.13 10.89
C PRO A 5 -11.20 -47.31 10.49
N ASN A 6 -11.50 -48.14 9.52
CA ASN A 6 -12.83 -48.53 9.07
C ASN A 6 -12.97 -50.04 9.12
N LYS A 7 -14.21 -50.55 8.99
CA LYS A 7 -14.48 -51.99 9.09
C LYS A 7 -13.78 -52.87 8.05
N SER A 8 -13.39 -52.28 6.91
CA SER A 8 -12.68 -52.96 5.83
C SER A 8 -11.15 -52.84 5.94
N GLU A 9 -10.67 -52.02 6.88
CA GLU A 9 -9.26 -51.66 7.02
C GLU A 9 -8.58 -51.12 5.73
N VAL A 10 -9.38 -50.82 4.71
CA VAL A 10 -8.92 -50.35 3.39
C VAL A 10 -9.57 -49.01 3.04
N GLY A 11 -8.78 -48.13 2.46
CA GLY A 11 -9.23 -46.85 1.92
C GLY A 11 -8.69 -46.58 0.53
N TYR A 12 -9.41 -45.75 -0.21
CA TYR A 12 -9.09 -45.36 -1.57
C TYR A 12 -8.91 -43.85 -1.60
N ALA A 13 -7.68 -43.39 -1.87
CA ALA A 13 -7.42 -41.98 -2.19
C ALA A 13 -7.87 -41.72 -3.64
N ASP A 14 -8.44 -40.54 -3.91
CA ASP A 14 -8.86 -40.21 -5.27
C ASP A 14 -7.65 -40.25 -6.21
N ASP A 15 -6.56 -39.50 -5.86
CA ASP A 15 -5.31 -39.53 -6.60
C ASP A 15 -4.09 -39.48 -5.67
N VAL A 16 -2.98 -40.10 -6.11
CA VAL A 16 -1.66 -39.97 -5.47
C VAL A 16 -0.60 -39.69 -6.53
N LEU A 17 0.12 -38.60 -6.37
CA LEU A 17 1.20 -38.21 -7.26
C LEU A 17 2.52 -38.79 -6.75
N TYR A 18 3.34 -39.33 -7.65
CA TYR A 18 4.62 -39.95 -7.34
C TYR A 18 5.79 -39.30 -8.08
N ASP A 19 6.97 -39.35 -7.49
CA ASP A 19 8.23 -39.02 -8.19
C ASP A 19 8.69 -40.18 -9.09
N ASP A 20 9.82 -39.98 -9.78
CA ASP A 20 10.39 -41.01 -10.68
C ASP A 20 10.88 -42.29 -9.96
N MET A 21 11.04 -42.22 -8.63
CA MET A 21 11.39 -43.35 -7.79
C MET A 21 10.17 -44.03 -7.17
N ASN A 22 8.95 -43.72 -7.60
CA ASN A 22 7.69 -44.17 -7.05
C ASN A 22 7.51 -43.85 -5.56
N ILE A 23 8.08 -42.74 -5.07
CA ILE A 23 7.82 -42.25 -3.72
C ILE A 23 6.71 -41.17 -3.80
N PRO A 24 5.68 -41.23 -2.93
CA PRO A 24 4.55 -40.29 -3.02
C PRO A 24 4.98 -38.83 -2.76
N LEU A 25 4.55 -37.93 -3.66
CA LEU A 25 4.71 -36.49 -3.57
C LEU A 25 3.48 -35.81 -2.98
N ALA A 26 2.31 -36.20 -3.46
CA ALA A 26 1.07 -35.60 -2.98
C ALA A 26 -0.09 -36.59 -2.93
N VAL A 27 -1.02 -36.36 -2.03
CA VAL A 27 -2.35 -36.98 -1.99
C VAL A 27 -3.37 -35.94 -2.37
N ILE A 28 -4.27 -36.31 -3.27
CA ILE A 28 -5.36 -35.43 -3.70
C ILE A 28 -6.67 -36.09 -3.26
N GLU A 29 -7.50 -35.30 -2.57
CA GLU A 29 -8.85 -35.69 -2.22
C GLU A 29 -9.86 -34.76 -2.87
N ALA A 30 -10.63 -35.28 -3.80
CA ALA A 30 -11.59 -34.52 -4.59
C ALA A 30 -13.01 -34.67 -4.05
N LYS A 31 -13.76 -33.59 -3.98
CA LYS A 31 -15.17 -33.60 -3.60
C LYS A 31 -16.02 -33.02 -4.74
N ARG A 32 -17.30 -33.37 -4.75
CA ARG A 32 -18.22 -32.76 -5.73
C ARG A 32 -18.26 -31.25 -5.57
N SER A 33 -18.43 -30.53 -6.68
CA SER A 33 -18.40 -29.06 -6.74
C SER A 33 -19.38 -28.37 -5.77
N CYS A 34 -20.48 -29.03 -5.40
CA CYS A 34 -21.43 -28.51 -4.43
C CYS A 34 -21.05 -28.70 -2.95
N LYS A 35 -19.92 -29.37 -2.66
CA LYS A 35 -19.44 -29.61 -1.30
C LYS A 35 -18.21 -28.78 -0.97
N ASP A 36 -18.08 -28.39 0.31
CA ASP A 36 -16.85 -27.79 0.83
C ASP A 36 -15.69 -28.81 0.72
N PRO A 37 -14.54 -28.43 0.13
CA PRO A 37 -13.36 -29.31 0.07
C PRO A 37 -12.92 -29.81 1.45
N ALA A 38 -13.11 -29.01 2.49
CA ALA A 38 -12.73 -29.33 3.87
C ALA A 38 -13.38 -30.63 4.42
N VAL A 39 -14.47 -31.09 3.83
CA VAL A 39 -15.12 -32.38 4.20
C VAL A 39 -14.17 -33.54 3.98
N GLY A 40 -13.27 -33.49 3.00
CA GLY A 40 -12.25 -34.50 2.71
C GLY A 40 -11.00 -34.47 3.60
N ARG A 41 -10.84 -33.44 4.44
CA ARG A 41 -9.60 -33.15 5.18
C ARG A 41 -9.12 -34.32 6.03
N GLN A 42 -9.99 -34.88 6.84
CA GLN A 42 -9.62 -35.99 7.76
C GLN A 42 -9.23 -37.25 7.00
N GLN A 43 -9.94 -37.55 5.93
CA GLN A 43 -9.67 -38.70 5.08
C GLN A 43 -8.31 -38.58 4.40
N ALA A 44 -8.02 -37.40 3.80
CA ALA A 44 -6.75 -37.12 3.15
C ALA A 44 -5.55 -37.19 4.13
N LYS A 45 -5.73 -36.69 5.37
CA LYS A 45 -4.71 -36.81 6.42
C LYS A 45 -4.40 -38.25 6.77
N LEU A 46 -5.43 -39.11 6.94
CA LEU A 46 -5.24 -40.55 7.19
C LEU A 46 -4.47 -41.24 6.05
N TYR A 47 -4.77 -40.91 4.81
CA TYR A 47 -4.01 -41.42 3.66
C TYR A 47 -2.56 -41.00 3.68
N ALA A 48 -2.30 -39.71 3.97
CA ALA A 48 -0.94 -39.21 4.10
C ALA A 48 -0.17 -39.87 5.24
N ASP A 49 -0.82 -40.16 6.39
CA ASP A 49 -0.22 -40.88 7.53
C ASP A 49 0.17 -42.31 7.16
N LEU A 50 -0.68 -43.03 6.41
CA LEU A 50 -0.40 -44.39 5.94
C LEU A 50 0.75 -44.44 4.93
N LEU A 51 0.76 -43.47 3.98
CA LEU A 51 1.84 -43.36 3.02
C LEU A 51 3.16 -42.98 3.69
N GLU A 52 3.15 -42.10 4.70
CA GLU A 52 4.34 -41.75 5.46
C GLU A 52 4.92 -42.96 6.21
N LYS A 53 4.06 -43.80 6.85
CA LYS A 53 4.49 -45.07 7.48
C LYS A 53 5.20 -46.00 6.49
N LYS A 54 4.67 -46.10 5.27
CA LYS A 54 5.18 -47.02 4.24
C LYS A 54 6.45 -46.48 3.57
N TYR A 55 6.46 -45.22 3.19
CA TYR A 55 7.53 -44.61 2.35
C TYR A 55 8.50 -43.72 3.14
N LYS A 56 8.27 -43.50 4.45
CA LYS A 56 9.08 -42.63 5.32
C LYS A 56 9.16 -41.19 4.86
N ARG A 57 8.23 -40.77 4.00
CA ARG A 57 8.05 -39.43 3.51
C ARG A 57 6.57 -39.08 3.50
N ARG A 58 6.17 -38.05 4.30
CA ARG A 58 4.81 -37.54 4.31
C ARG A 58 4.52 -36.78 3.04
N PRO A 59 3.56 -37.20 2.21
CA PRO A 59 3.17 -36.43 1.02
C PRO A 59 2.45 -35.14 1.40
N VAL A 60 2.49 -34.15 0.51
CA VAL A 60 1.66 -32.95 0.59
C VAL A 60 0.20 -33.34 0.32
N ILE A 61 -0.75 -32.71 0.98
CA ILE A 61 -2.17 -32.99 0.80
C ILE A 61 -2.81 -31.84 0.04
N PHE A 62 -3.55 -32.16 -1.01
CA PHE A 62 -4.47 -31.25 -1.68
C PHE A 62 -5.89 -31.73 -1.49
N ILE A 63 -6.77 -30.83 -1.06
CA ILE A 63 -8.21 -31.07 -1.00
C ILE A 63 -8.89 -30.10 -1.98
N THR A 64 -9.76 -30.61 -2.83
CA THR A 64 -10.36 -29.81 -3.89
C THR A 64 -11.82 -30.19 -4.17
N ASN A 65 -12.60 -29.24 -4.69
CA ASN A 65 -13.93 -29.49 -5.27
C ASN A 65 -14.01 -29.01 -6.74
N GLY A 66 -12.85 -28.74 -7.36
CA GLY A 66 -12.73 -28.20 -8.71
C GLY A 66 -12.80 -26.68 -8.80
N PHE A 67 -13.48 -26.00 -7.89
CA PHE A 67 -13.51 -24.51 -7.80
C PHE A 67 -12.52 -23.97 -6.77
N GLU A 68 -12.37 -24.66 -5.66
CA GLU A 68 -11.45 -24.31 -4.60
C GLU A 68 -10.48 -25.45 -4.36
N THR A 69 -9.20 -25.12 -4.26
CA THR A 69 -8.14 -26.07 -3.92
C THR A 69 -7.40 -25.55 -2.70
N ARG A 70 -7.19 -26.40 -1.71
CA ARG A 70 -6.42 -26.10 -0.50
C ARG A 70 -5.25 -27.06 -0.37
N ILE A 71 -4.15 -26.56 0.21
CA ILE A 71 -2.95 -27.33 0.52
C ILE A 71 -2.78 -27.50 2.03
N ILE A 72 -2.32 -28.70 2.44
CA ILE A 72 -1.89 -29.01 3.80
C ILE A 72 -0.50 -29.63 3.69
N ASP A 73 0.52 -28.92 4.15
CA ASP A 73 1.92 -29.28 3.97
C ASP A 73 2.70 -29.45 5.28
N ASN A 74 2.13 -29.23 6.42
CA ASN A 74 2.72 -29.23 7.76
C ASN A 74 3.72 -28.08 8.06
N ASP A 75 4.14 -27.31 7.04
CA ASP A 75 5.05 -26.19 7.26
C ASP A 75 4.26 -24.91 7.61
N TYR A 76 3.04 -24.79 7.05
CA TYR A 76 2.16 -23.67 7.27
C TYR A 76 0.72 -24.13 7.55
N PRO A 77 -0.14 -23.28 8.11
CA PRO A 77 -1.56 -23.57 8.22
C PRO A 77 -2.19 -23.93 6.87
N GLU A 78 -3.28 -24.71 6.90
CA GLU A 78 -4.07 -25.02 5.71
C GLU A 78 -4.45 -23.72 5.00
N ARG A 79 -4.23 -23.66 3.69
CA ARG A 79 -4.46 -22.47 2.90
C ARG A 79 -4.98 -22.77 1.50
N ARG A 80 -5.67 -21.80 0.91
CA ARG A 80 -6.14 -21.87 -0.47
C ARG A 80 -4.95 -21.68 -1.42
N VAL A 81 -4.95 -22.44 -2.51
CA VAL A 81 -3.97 -22.35 -3.61
C VAL A 81 -4.71 -22.32 -4.95
N SER A 82 -4.12 -21.71 -5.95
CA SER A 82 -4.74 -21.52 -7.27
C SER A 82 -4.87 -22.83 -8.07
N SER A 83 -3.99 -23.79 -7.83
CA SER A 83 -4.03 -25.12 -8.45
C SER A 83 -3.18 -26.12 -7.66
N ILE A 84 -3.28 -27.39 -8.03
CA ILE A 84 -2.36 -28.44 -7.57
C ILE A 84 -0.95 -28.12 -8.13
N TYR A 85 0.07 -28.32 -7.32
CA TYR A 85 1.46 -28.12 -7.70
C TYR A 85 1.91 -29.07 -8.82
N SER A 86 2.75 -28.60 -9.72
CA SER A 86 3.40 -29.45 -10.70
C SER A 86 4.37 -30.44 -10.02
N LYS A 87 4.71 -31.51 -10.72
CA LYS A 87 5.73 -32.46 -10.25
C LYS A 87 7.03 -31.75 -9.86
N ARG A 88 7.52 -30.86 -10.72
CA ARG A 88 8.73 -30.06 -10.47
C ARG A 88 8.64 -29.19 -9.21
N ASP A 89 7.46 -28.59 -8.95
CA ASP A 89 7.25 -27.78 -7.75
C ASP A 89 7.25 -28.66 -6.49
N LEU A 90 6.61 -29.82 -6.55
CA LEU A 90 6.60 -30.79 -5.43
C LEU A 90 8.00 -31.33 -5.12
N GLU A 91 8.76 -31.71 -6.14
CA GLU A 91 10.15 -32.16 -6.00
C GLU A 91 11.04 -31.05 -5.40
N LYS A 92 10.89 -29.80 -5.87
CA LYS A 92 11.57 -28.63 -5.30
C LYS A 92 11.17 -28.45 -3.83
N TYR A 93 9.88 -28.51 -3.52
CA TYR A 93 9.36 -28.38 -2.16
C TYR A 93 10.01 -29.41 -1.20
N PHE A 94 10.05 -30.69 -1.58
CA PHE A 94 10.69 -31.71 -0.75
C PHE A 94 12.20 -31.52 -0.61
N ASN A 95 12.87 -30.99 -1.63
CA ASN A 95 14.29 -30.66 -1.54
C ASN A 95 14.54 -29.52 -0.55
N LEU A 96 13.76 -28.43 -0.63
CA LEU A 96 13.83 -27.32 0.33
C LEU A 96 13.53 -27.80 1.74
N ARG A 97 12.46 -28.58 1.95
CA ARG A 97 12.10 -29.11 3.26
C ARG A 97 13.24 -29.93 3.91
N ARG A 98 14.03 -30.65 3.11
CA ARG A 98 15.19 -31.41 3.59
C ARG A 98 16.40 -30.55 3.93
N THR A 99 16.59 -29.41 3.25
CA THR A 99 17.76 -28.52 3.40
C THR A 99 17.49 -27.34 4.34
N LYS A 100 16.23 -27.08 4.64
CA LYS A 100 15.76 -25.96 5.46
C LYS A 100 16.32 -26.07 6.88
N SER A 101 16.99 -25.02 7.35
CA SER A 101 17.50 -24.86 8.71
C SER A 101 16.81 -23.71 9.42
N HIS A 102 16.83 -23.71 10.75
CA HIS A 102 16.25 -22.63 11.57
C HIS A 102 16.98 -21.31 11.36
N LEU A 103 16.22 -20.21 11.37
CA LEU A 103 16.72 -18.84 11.16
C LEU A 103 17.09 -18.12 12.48
N ASN A 104 17.21 -18.83 13.60
CA ASN A 104 17.48 -18.22 14.91
C ASN A 104 18.90 -17.62 15.05
N TYR A 105 19.90 -18.24 14.41
CA TYR A 105 21.31 -17.85 14.51
C TYR A 105 21.89 -17.63 13.10
N ILE A 106 21.32 -16.66 12.38
CA ILE A 106 21.74 -16.35 11.02
C ILE A 106 23.01 -15.49 11.02
N ALA A 107 23.93 -15.83 10.13
CA ALA A 107 25.05 -14.97 9.79
C ALA A 107 24.62 -14.02 8.66
N ILE A 108 24.63 -12.73 8.93
CA ILE A 108 24.32 -11.70 7.93
C ILE A 108 25.62 -11.24 7.29
N ASN A 109 25.65 -11.24 5.96
CA ASN A 109 26.80 -10.75 5.20
C ASN A 109 26.87 -9.22 5.26
N LYS A 110 27.81 -8.70 6.06
CA LYS A 110 27.98 -7.25 6.29
C LYS A 110 28.38 -6.46 5.03
N ASN A 111 28.92 -7.12 4.01
CA ASN A 111 29.21 -6.49 2.72
C ASN A 111 27.91 -6.16 1.95
N ILE A 112 26.84 -6.91 2.19
CA ILE A 112 25.52 -6.67 1.58
C ILE A 112 24.72 -5.68 2.46
N ALA A 113 24.58 -5.97 3.77
CA ALA A 113 23.83 -5.15 4.71
C ALA A 113 24.62 -5.05 6.04
N GLY A 114 25.37 -3.96 6.20
CA GLY A 114 26.25 -3.78 7.36
C GLY A 114 25.75 -2.76 8.38
N ARG A 115 24.62 -2.08 8.13
CA ARG A 115 24.04 -1.14 9.06
C ARG A 115 23.12 -1.88 10.05
N TYR A 116 23.14 -1.50 11.32
CA TYR A 116 22.42 -2.20 12.38
C TYR A 116 20.93 -2.40 12.09
N TYR A 117 20.26 -1.36 11.57
CA TYR A 117 18.83 -1.42 11.24
C TYR A 117 18.54 -2.35 10.06
N GLN A 118 19.47 -2.50 9.11
CA GLN A 118 19.34 -3.47 8.02
C GLN A 118 19.44 -4.90 8.56
N GLU A 119 20.38 -5.15 9.48
CA GLU A 119 20.50 -6.43 10.16
C GLU A 119 19.24 -6.72 10.99
N ALA A 120 18.71 -5.73 11.73
CA ALA A 120 17.48 -5.85 12.50
C ALA A 120 16.26 -6.15 11.61
N ALA A 121 16.13 -5.48 10.46
CA ALA A 121 15.08 -5.74 9.50
C ALA A 121 15.11 -7.18 8.95
N VAL A 122 16.32 -7.67 8.59
CA VAL A 122 16.49 -9.05 8.12
C VAL A 122 16.10 -10.04 9.23
N ARG A 123 16.54 -9.82 10.47
CA ARG A 123 16.20 -10.67 11.63
C ARG A 123 14.71 -10.67 11.91
N ALA A 124 14.04 -9.52 11.85
CA ALA A 124 12.61 -9.41 12.08
C ALA A 124 11.79 -10.23 11.06
N VAL A 125 12.19 -10.21 9.77
CA VAL A 125 11.52 -11.05 8.75
C VAL A 125 11.81 -12.53 8.98
N CYS A 126 13.05 -12.91 9.29
CA CYS A 126 13.43 -14.28 9.59
C CYS A 126 12.67 -14.83 10.80
N GLU A 127 12.51 -14.03 11.85
CA GLU A 127 11.74 -14.39 13.02
C GLU A 127 10.24 -14.54 12.71
N ALA A 128 9.67 -13.62 11.93
CA ALA A 128 8.28 -13.72 11.47
C ALA A 128 8.03 -15.01 10.69
N PHE A 129 8.96 -15.43 9.83
CA PHE A 129 8.82 -16.63 9.01
C PHE A 129 9.05 -17.93 9.80
N ASP A 130 10.08 -18.00 10.62
CA ASP A 130 10.47 -19.22 11.34
C ASP A 130 9.66 -19.42 12.63
N LYS A 131 9.73 -18.49 13.58
CA LYS A 131 9.03 -18.58 14.87
C LYS A 131 7.56 -18.16 14.78
N GLY A 132 7.28 -17.09 14.05
CA GLY A 132 5.93 -16.54 13.88
C GLY A 132 5.04 -17.35 12.96
N ASN A 133 5.62 -18.32 12.24
CA ASN A 133 4.93 -19.13 11.22
C ASN A 133 4.10 -18.28 10.24
N ARG A 134 4.57 -17.05 9.98
CA ARG A 134 3.97 -16.10 9.05
C ARG A 134 4.54 -16.31 7.67
N ARG A 135 3.73 -15.98 6.66
CA ARG A 135 4.16 -16.02 5.26
C ARG A 135 4.26 -14.64 4.65
N LYS A 136 3.99 -13.58 5.41
CA LYS A 136 3.99 -12.20 4.93
C LYS A 136 4.73 -11.31 5.90
N ALA A 137 5.55 -10.43 5.35
CA ALA A 137 6.31 -9.44 6.10
C ALA A 137 6.33 -8.10 5.35
N LEU A 138 6.24 -6.99 6.08
CA LEU A 138 6.28 -5.64 5.54
C LEU A 138 7.42 -4.86 6.19
N LEU A 139 8.34 -4.37 5.37
CA LEU A 139 9.43 -3.49 5.78
C LEU A 139 9.08 -2.06 5.39
N VAL A 140 8.84 -1.21 6.37
CA VAL A 140 8.64 0.23 6.19
C VAL A 140 9.95 0.92 6.50
N MET A 141 10.67 1.36 5.47
CA MET A 141 11.99 1.95 5.62
C MET A 141 12.10 3.22 4.80
N ALA A 142 12.71 4.25 5.37
CA ALA A 142 12.90 5.54 4.71
C ALA A 142 13.51 5.41 3.31
N THR A 143 13.12 6.31 2.41
CA THR A 143 13.77 6.40 1.10
C THR A 143 15.25 6.75 1.33
N GLY A 144 16.14 5.91 0.81
CA GLY A 144 17.56 6.13 0.99
C GLY A 144 18.25 5.28 2.04
N SER A 145 17.49 4.64 2.91
CA SER A 145 18.04 3.75 3.94
C SER A 145 18.64 2.44 3.41
N GLY A 146 18.48 2.14 2.10
CA GLY A 146 19.03 0.93 1.49
C GLY A 146 18.08 -0.27 1.52
N LYS A 147 16.77 -0.05 1.35
CA LYS A 147 15.73 -1.12 1.24
C LYS A 147 16.14 -2.28 0.34
N THR A 148 16.65 -1.98 -0.87
CA THR A 148 17.08 -2.99 -1.83
C THR A 148 18.23 -3.84 -1.29
N ARG A 149 19.22 -3.23 -0.61
CA ARG A 149 20.33 -3.97 0.02
C ARG A 149 19.84 -4.85 1.18
N THR A 150 18.91 -4.36 1.97
CA THR A 150 18.28 -5.12 3.07
C THR A 150 17.60 -6.38 2.55
N VAL A 151 16.81 -6.26 1.47
CA VAL A 151 16.12 -7.43 0.92
C VAL A 151 17.06 -8.38 0.18
N ILE A 152 18.15 -7.88 -0.45
CA ILE A 152 19.19 -8.75 -1.01
C ILE A 152 19.87 -9.57 0.09
N SER A 153 20.16 -8.95 1.24
CA SER A 153 20.70 -9.64 2.39
C SER A 153 19.73 -10.68 2.97
N LEU A 154 18.43 -10.38 3.00
CA LEU A 154 17.41 -11.35 3.37
C LEU A 154 17.40 -12.55 2.42
N VAL A 155 17.48 -12.29 1.12
CA VAL A 155 17.54 -13.34 0.09
C VAL A 155 18.79 -14.20 0.27
N ASP A 156 19.95 -13.59 0.52
CA ASP A 156 21.20 -14.33 0.80
C ASP A 156 21.04 -15.28 2.00
N VAL A 157 20.49 -14.75 3.10
CA VAL A 157 20.20 -15.56 4.29
C VAL A 157 19.24 -16.72 3.99
N LEU A 158 18.14 -16.47 3.30
CA LEU A 158 17.13 -17.50 3.00
C LEU A 158 17.64 -18.56 2.03
N LEU A 159 18.46 -18.19 1.03
CA LEU A 159 19.13 -19.11 0.11
C LEU A 159 20.10 -20.02 0.86
N ASN A 160 20.98 -19.43 1.67
CA ASN A 160 22.02 -20.15 2.42
C ASN A 160 21.44 -21.11 3.47
N ASN A 161 20.22 -20.82 3.97
CA ASN A 161 19.53 -21.68 4.93
C ASN A 161 18.48 -22.63 4.30
N GLY A 162 18.44 -22.73 2.97
CA GLY A 162 17.59 -23.67 2.24
C GLY A 162 16.10 -23.38 2.29
N TRP A 163 15.72 -22.11 2.52
CA TRP A 163 14.32 -21.69 2.58
C TRP A 163 13.72 -21.40 1.21
N ILE A 164 14.53 -20.92 0.29
CA ILE A 164 14.09 -20.49 -1.04
C ILE A 164 15.07 -20.96 -2.11
N LYS A 165 14.59 -21.06 -3.33
CA LYS A 165 15.38 -21.32 -4.54
C LYS A 165 15.00 -20.36 -5.67
N ASN A 166 13.71 -20.15 -5.90
CA ASN A 166 13.19 -19.30 -6.98
C ASN A 166 12.51 -18.07 -6.37
N ILE A 167 12.87 -16.90 -6.87
CA ILE A 167 12.46 -15.59 -6.34
C ILE A 167 11.77 -14.81 -7.44
N LEU A 168 10.69 -14.14 -7.08
CA LEU A 168 10.03 -13.13 -7.91
C LEU A 168 10.20 -11.75 -7.26
N PHE A 169 10.81 -10.82 -8.00
CA PHE A 169 10.91 -9.41 -7.61
C PHE A 169 9.96 -8.57 -8.47
N LEU A 170 9.08 -7.82 -7.84
CA LEU A 170 8.07 -6.99 -8.49
C LEU A 170 8.29 -5.51 -8.17
N ALA A 171 8.28 -4.67 -9.21
CA ALA A 171 8.27 -3.23 -9.07
C ALA A 171 7.27 -2.58 -10.05
N ASP A 172 6.96 -1.31 -9.84
CA ASP A 172 5.97 -0.60 -10.64
C ASP A 172 6.47 -0.22 -12.05
N ARG A 173 7.79 0.03 -12.18
CA ARG A 173 8.40 0.56 -13.41
C ARG A 173 9.61 -0.25 -13.84
N ASN A 174 9.84 -0.31 -15.17
CA ASN A 174 10.96 -1.04 -15.73
C ASN A 174 12.33 -0.53 -15.24
N SER A 175 12.50 0.78 -15.05
CA SER A 175 13.74 1.35 -14.50
C SER A 175 14.06 0.80 -13.11
N LEU A 176 13.05 0.65 -12.23
CA LEU A 176 13.22 0.04 -10.91
C LEU A 176 13.56 -1.45 -11.00
N VAL A 177 12.90 -2.17 -11.91
CA VAL A 177 13.16 -3.59 -12.19
C VAL A 177 14.61 -3.79 -12.63
N THR A 178 15.07 -2.98 -13.58
CA THR A 178 16.44 -3.02 -14.12
C THR A 178 17.48 -2.67 -13.05
N GLN A 179 17.23 -1.64 -12.24
CA GLN A 179 18.11 -1.25 -11.15
C GLN A 179 18.18 -2.32 -10.06
N ALA A 180 17.05 -2.90 -9.66
CA ALA A 180 17.03 -4.00 -8.70
C ALA A 180 17.80 -5.20 -9.21
N LYS A 181 17.56 -5.63 -10.46
CA LYS A 181 18.31 -6.72 -11.09
C LYS A 181 19.82 -6.46 -11.05
N ARG A 182 20.27 -5.26 -11.47
CA ARG A 182 21.70 -4.88 -11.42
C ARG A 182 22.27 -5.01 -10.00
N SER A 183 21.55 -4.55 -8.99
CA SER A 183 21.97 -4.64 -7.58
C SER A 183 22.07 -6.08 -7.09
N PHE A 184 21.12 -6.94 -7.47
CA PHE A 184 21.13 -8.37 -7.14
C PHE A 184 22.32 -9.08 -7.81
N VAL A 185 22.55 -8.86 -9.10
CA VAL A 185 23.68 -9.45 -9.83
C VAL A 185 25.02 -9.02 -9.25
N ASN A 186 25.16 -7.76 -8.83
CA ASN A 186 26.40 -7.26 -8.24
C ASN A 186 26.67 -7.82 -6.83
N LEU A 187 25.63 -8.04 -6.03
CA LEU A 187 25.78 -8.47 -4.63
C LEU A 187 25.63 -9.99 -4.44
N LEU A 188 24.94 -10.66 -5.35
CA LEU A 188 24.73 -12.12 -5.40
C LEU A 188 25.07 -12.64 -6.81
N PRO A 189 26.35 -12.64 -7.21
CA PRO A 189 26.76 -12.96 -8.58
C PRO A 189 26.45 -14.40 -9.00
N ASP A 190 26.31 -15.33 -8.06
CA ASP A 190 26.00 -16.72 -8.33
C ASP A 190 24.50 -16.97 -8.57
N LEU A 191 23.65 -15.97 -8.31
CA LEU A 191 22.21 -16.07 -8.51
C LEU A 191 21.85 -15.71 -9.96
N SER A 192 21.35 -16.67 -10.73
CA SER A 192 20.87 -16.40 -12.10
C SER A 192 19.66 -15.46 -12.07
N ALA A 193 19.70 -14.40 -12.88
CA ALA A 193 18.72 -13.32 -12.84
C ALA A 193 18.23 -12.92 -14.24
N THR A 194 16.92 -12.76 -14.41
CA THR A 194 16.30 -12.27 -15.66
C THR A 194 15.35 -11.13 -15.42
N ASN A 195 15.22 -10.22 -16.39
CA ASN A 195 14.20 -9.17 -16.42
C ASN A 195 13.18 -9.51 -17.52
N LEU A 196 11.99 -9.91 -17.14
CA LEU A 196 10.93 -10.31 -18.09
C LEU A 196 10.37 -9.16 -18.92
N VAL A 197 10.64 -7.91 -18.56
CA VAL A 197 10.23 -6.76 -19.37
C VAL A 197 11.12 -6.62 -20.60
N GLU A 198 12.41 -6.94 -20.45
CA GLU A 198 13.42 -6.85 -21.51
C GLU A 198 13.56 -8.17 -22.29
N ASP A 199 13.51 -9.29 -21.60
CA ASP A 199 13.71 -10.64 -22.16
C ASP A 199 12.60 -11.59 -21.69
N LYS A 200 11.54 -11.70 -22.47
CA LYS A 200 10.38 -12.54 -22.16
C LYS A 200 10.63 -14.04 -22.38
N GLU A 201 11.70 -14.41 -23.02
CA GLU A 201 12.01 -15.80 -23.35
C GLU A 201 12.84 -16.50 -22.26
N ASN A 202 13.59 -15.74 -21.47
CA ASN A 202 14.46 -16.25 -20.41
C ASN A 202 13.78 -16.32 -19.04
N TYR A 203 12.87 -17.26 -18.84
CA TYR A 203 12.10 -17.45 -17.60
C TYR A 203 12.65 -18.55 -16.68
N ASN A 204 13.76 -19.19 -17.04
CA ASN A 204 14.34 -20.29 -16.25
C ASN A 204 15.33 -19.81 -15.16
N ALA A 205 15.57 -18.52 -15.02
CA ALA A 205 16.42 -17.97 -13.98
C ALA A 205 15.82 -18.17 -12.57
N HIS A 206 16.69 -18.31 -11.56
CA HIS A 206 16.24 -18.42 -10.18
C HIS A 206 15.68 -17.11 -9.61
N ALA A 207 16.17 -15.95 -10.06
CA ALA A 207 15.62 -14.66 -9.72
C ALA A 207 14.96 -14.03 -10.96
N VAL A 208 13.66 -13.87 -10.90
CA VAL A 208 12.84 -13.27 -11.95
C VAL A 208 12.44 -11.88 -11.52
N PHE A 209 12.80 -10.88 -12.32
CA PHE A 209 12.47 -9.48 -12.11
C PHE A 209 11.40 -9.05 -13.11
N SER A 210 10.34 -8.42 -12.67
CA SER A 210 9.22 -8.01 -13.52
C SER A 210 8.50 -6.77 -13.00
N THR A 211 7.78 -6.09 -13.88
CA THR A 211 6.75 -5.16 -13.41
C THR A 211 5.49 -5.94 -13.05
N TYR A 212 4.64 -5.35 -12.16
CA TYR A 212 3.33 -5.93 -11.84
C TYR A 212 2.49 -6.16 -13.11
N GLN A 213 2.52 -5.19 -14.04
CA GLN A 213 1.77 -5.27 -15.30
C GLN A 213 2.24 -6.42 -16.19
N THR A 214 3.53 -6.63 -16.32
CA THR A 214 4.10 -7.72 -17.10
C THR A 214 3.78 -9.07 -16.47
N MET A 215 3.96 -9.20 -15.15
CA MET A 215 3.74 -10.46 -14.44
C MET A 215 2.28 -10.91 -14.50
N ILE A 216 1.31 -9.99 -14.36
CA ILE A 216 -0.10 -10.36 -14.47
C ILE A 216 -0.44 -10.94 -15.84
N GLY A 217 0.18 -10.42 -16.91
CA GLY A 217 0.07 -11.00 -18.25
C GLY A 217 0.71 -12.38 -18.40
N CYS A 218 1.67 -12.73 -17.53
CA CYS A 218 2.35 -14.02 -17.56
C CYS A 218 1.59 -15.16 -16.85
N ILE A 219 0.64 -14.82 -15.96
CA ILE A 219 -0.11 -15.81 -15.17
C ILE A 219 -0.90 -16.79 -16.05
N ASP A 220 -1.54 -16.30 -17.11
CA ASP A 220 -2.36 -17.09 -18.01
C ASP A 220 -1.65 -17.49 -19.30
N THR A 221 -0.37 -17.13 -19.46
CA THR A 221 0.41 -17.49 -20.65
C THR A 221 0.65 -18.99 -20.70
N ILE A 222 0.16 -19.62 -21.76
CA ILE A 222 0.35 -21.03 -22.06
C ILE A 222 1.47 -21.14 -23.08
N LYS A 223 2.42 -22.04 -22.82
CA LYS A 223 3.49 -22.41 -23.72
C LYS A 223 3.12 -23.57 -24.64
N ASP A 224 4.07 -23.92 -25.49
CA ASP A 224 4.00 -25.13 -26.30
C ASP A 224 3.63 -26.35 -25.43
N GLU A 225 2.81 -27.24 -25.95
CA GLU A 225 2.27 -28.41 -25.25
C GLU A 225 1.24 -28.10 -24.11
N GLY A 226 0.66 -26.91 -24.06
CA GLY A 226 -0.38 -26.56 -23.07
C GLY A 226 0.13 -26.33 -21.63
N LYS A 227 1.44 -26.16 -21.45
CA LYS A 227 2.05 -25.88 -20.13
C LYS A 227 2.03 -24.39 -19.84
N LYS A 228 1.69 -24.02 -18.59
CA LYS A 228 1.79 -22.61 -18.14
C LYS A 228 3.25 -22.18 -18.05
N LEU A 229 3.50 -20.88 -18.31
CA LEU A 229 4.82 -20.27 -18.19
C LEU A 229 5.39 -20.42 -16.79
N PHE A 230 4.58 -20.07 -15.77
CA PHE A 230 4.90 -20.30 -14.38
C PHE A 230 3.75 -21.06 -13.72
N THR A 231 4.06 -22.08 -12.96
CA THR A 231 3.12 -22.80 -12.12
C THR A 231 2.90 -22.07 -10.79
N CYS A 232 1.82 -22.36 -10.07
CA CYS A 232 1.51 -21.68 -8.83
C CYS A 232 2.55 -21.91 -7.70
N GLY A 233 3.25 -23.03 -7.72
CA GLY A 233 4.35 -23.35 -6.80
C GLY A 233 5.75 -22.97 -7.31
N HIS A 234 5.87 -22.22 -8.43
CA HIS A 234 7.16 -21.96 -9.06
C HIS A 234 8.08 -21.11 -8.19
N PHE A 235 7.57 -20.05 -7.57
CA PHE A 235 8.36 -19.16 -6.72
C PHE A 235 8.27 -19.59 -5.25
N ASP A 236 9.35 -19.36 -4.51
CA ASP A 236 9.48 -19.65 -3.07
C ASP A 236 9.50 -18.37 -2.24
N LEU A 237 9.68 -17.21 -2.89
CA LEU A 237 9.61 -15.88 -2.30
C LEU A 237 9.15 -14.88 -3.34
N ILE A 238 8.23 -14.02 -2.96
CA ILE A 238 7.83 -12.82 -3.73
C ILE A 238 8.26 -11.58 -2.96
N ILE A 239 8.96 -10.69 -3.64
CA ILE A 239 9.39 -9.41 -3.10
C ILE A 239 8.64 -8.32 -3.87
N CYS A 240 7.96 -7.44 -3.14
CA CYS A 240 7.20 -6.33 -3.69
C CYS A 240 7.87 -5.02 -3.32
N ASP A 241 8.50 -4.37 -4.28
CA ASP A 241 8.96 -3.00 -4.09
C ASP A 241 7.80 -2.02 -4.27
N GLU A 242 7.81 -0.93 -3.49
CA GLU A 242 6.72 0.04 -3.37
C GLU A 242 5.38 -0.68 -3.06
N ALA A 243 5.38 -1.47 -1.99
CA ALA A 243 4.28 -2.37 -1.61
C ALA A 243 2.92 -1.66 -1.47
N HIS A 244 2.91 -0.34 -1.20
CA HIS A 244 1.68 0.47 -1.20
C HIS A 244 0.95 0.50 -2.57
N ARG A 245 1.62 0.10 -3.65
CA ARG A 245 1.03 -0.02 -5.00
C ARG A 245 0.44 -1.40 -5.27
N SER A 246 0.88 -2.43 -4.54
CA SER A 246 0.41 -3.81 -4.66
C SER A 246 -1.05 -4.01 -4.21
N ILE A 247 -1.62 -3.03 -3.51
CA ILE A 247 -3.00 -3.04 -3.00
C ILE A 247 -4.09 -2.85 -4.06
N TYR A 248 -3.73 -2.48 -5.29
CA TYR A 248 -4.72 -2.42 -6.37
C TYR A 248 -5.25 -3.82 -6.68
N ASN A 249 -6.56 -4.01 -6.70
CA ASN A 249 -7.24 -5.30 -6.85
C ASN A 249 -6.65 -6.15 -7.99
N LYS A 250 -6.31 -5.52 -9.12
CA LYS A 250 -5.69 -6.18 -10.27
C LYS A 250 -4.37 -6.88 -9.97
N TYR A 251 -3.55 -6.37 -9.04
CA TYR A 251 -2.24 -6.95 -8.71
C TYR A 251 -2.31 -7.99 -7.58
N ARG A 252 -3.40 -8.00 -6.80
CA ARG A 252 -3.66 -9.04 -5.79
C ARG A 252 -3.74 -10.43 -6.41
N ASP A 253 -4.13 -10.53 -7.68
CA ASP A 253 -4.20 -11.80 -8.41
C ASP A 253 -2.84 -12.50 -8.52
N ILE A 254 -1.74 -11.73 -8.60
CA ILE A 254 -0.37 -12.30 -8.59
C ILE A 254 -0.14 -13.06 -7.28
N PHE A 255 -0.51 -12.46 -6.14
CA PHE A 255 -0.31 -13.06 -4.81
C PHE A 255 -1.30 -14.18 -4.51
N SER A 256 -2.46 -14.18 -5.18
CA SER A 256 -3.44 -15.25 -5.09
C SER A 256 -3.08 -16.44 -5.99
N TYR A 257 -2.37 -16.16 -7.09
CA TYR A 257 -1.92 -17.19 -8.02
C TYR A 257 -0.72 -17.97 -7.49
N PHE A 258 0.34 -17.27 -7.05
CA PHE A 258 1.55 -17.91 -6.55
C PHE A 258 1.45 -18.19 -5.06
N ASP A 259 1.68 -19.43 -4.66
CA ASP A 259 1.72 -19.82 -3.26
C ASP A 259 3.14 -19.67 -2.67
N ALA A 260 3.57 -18.45 -2.47
CA ALA A 260 4.88 -18.10 -1.94
C ALA A 260 4.79 -17.10 -0.77
N PRO A 261 5.71 -17.14 0.20
CA PRO A 261 5.91 -16.06 1.16
C PRO A 261 6.11 -14.72 0.47
N LEU A 262 5.60 -13.65 1.08
CA LEU A 262 5.56 -12.29 0.52
C LEU A 262 6.32 -11.32 1.42
N VAL A 263 7.26 -10.58 0.86
CA VAL A 263 7.97 -9.48 1.51
C VAL A 263 7.68 -8.18 0.79
N GLY A 264 7.07 -7.24 1.49
CA GLY A 264 6.80 -5.90 0.98
C GLY A 264 7.87 -4.90 1.44
N LEU A 265 8.28 -4.03 0.53
CA LEU A 265 9.14 -2.88 0.80
C LEU A 265 8.36 -1.61 0.51
N THR A 266 8.35 -0.66 1.42
CA THR A 266 7.80 0.68 1.19
C THR A 266 8.47 1.71 2.08
N ALA A 267 8.48 2.97 1.64
CA ALA A 267 8.84 4.07 2.51
C ALA A 267 7.61 4.66 3.23
N THR A 268 6.43 4.51 2.61
CA THR A 268 5.18 5.13 3.06
C THR A 268 4.05 4.14 2.85
N PRO A 269 3.67 3.37 3.86
CA PRO A 269 2.51 2.47 3.78
C PRO A 269 1.21 3.29 3.69
N LYS A 270 0.20 2.73 3.05
CA LYS A 270 -1.15 3.29 3.04
C LYS A 270 -1.98 2.62 4.11
N ASP A 271 -2.67 3.42 4.90
CA ASP A 271 -3.58 3.00 5.97
C ASP A 271 -5.05 3.38 5.70
N GLU A 272 -5.35 3.92 4.51
CA GLU A 272 -6.71 4.26 4.08
C GLU A 272 -7.61 3.02 4.10
N ILE A 273 -8.87 3.19 4.52
CA ILE A 273 -9.86 2.12 4.75
C ILE A 273 -10.01 1.19 3.53
N ASP A 274 -9.99 1.75 2.32
CA ASP A 274 -10.17 1.01 1.08
C ASP A 274 -8.86 0.51 0.45
N LYS A 275 -7.69 0.91 0.99
CA LYS A 275 -6.38 0.66 0.38
C LYS A 275 -5.32 0.46 1.45
N ASN A 276 -5.53 -0.54 2.26
CA ASN A 276 -4.65 -0.80 3.39
C ASN A 276 -3.50 -1.73 3.01
N THR A 277 -2.28 -1.20 3.02
CA THR A 277 -1.07 -2.00 2.79
C THR A 277 -0.91 -3.06 3.86
N TYR A 278 -1.21 -2.73 5.12
CA TYR A 278 -1.07 -3.66 6.25
C TYR A 278 -1.99 -4.87 6.14
N GLU A 279 -3.22 -4.69 5.63
CA GLU A 279 -4.17 -5.79 5.41
C GLU A 279 -3.64 -6.83 4.42
N VAL A 280 -3.00 -6.39 3.31
CA VAL A 280 -2.39 -7.31 2.33
C VAL A 280 -1.33 -8.19 2.98
N PHE A 281 -0.59 -7.63 3.94
CA PHE A 281 0.47 -8.32 4.67
C PHE A 281 -0.02 -8.98 5.97
N GLU A 282 -1.33 -8.98 6.24
CA GLU A 282 -1.96 -9.57 7.44
C GLU A 282 -1.38 -8.98 8.74
N LEU A 283 -1.17 -7.66 8.73
CA LEU A 283 -0.62 -6.88 9.83
C LEU A 283 -1.66 -5.90 10.39
N GLU A 284 -1.49 -5.52 11.63
CA GLU A 284 -2.27 -4.43 12.24
C GLU A 284 -1.85 -3.09 11.63
N ASN A 285 -2.83 -2.20 11.40
CA ASN A 285 -2.57 -0.87 10.83
C ASN A 285 -1.56 -0.08 11.65
N GLY A 286 -0.54 0.43 10.97
CA GLY A 286 0.53 1.21 11.58
C GLY A 286 1.63 0.36 12.22
N ILE A 287 1.56 -0.99 12.18
CA ILE A 287 2.56 -1.86 12.78
C ILE A 287 3.16 -2.78 11.70
N PRO A 288 4.24 -2.35 11.01
CA PRO A 288 4.96 -3.20 10.07
C PRO A 288 5.74 -4.30 10.79
N THR A 289 6.23 -5.28 10.04
CA THR A 289 7.17 -6.28 10.57
C THR A 289 8.45 -5.61 11.07
N TYR A 290 8.91 -4.58 10.37
CA TYR A 290 10.00 -3.71 10.81
C TYR A 290 9.81 -2.30 10.25
N GLY A 291 10.07 -1.28 11.07
CA GLY A 291 9.98 0.14 10.74
C GLY A 291 11.31 0.85 10.96
N TYR A 292 11.72 1.67 10.00
CA TYR A 292 12.87 2.57 10.10
C TYR A 292 12.56 3.87 9.37
N GLU A 293 12.14 4.86 10.12
CA GLU A 293 11.61 6.13 9.62
C GLU A 293 12.70 7.12 9.24
N LEU A 294 12.33 8.16 8.49
CA LEU A 294 13.28 9.17 8.03
C LEU A 294 13.88 9.96 9.19
N ALA A 295 13.07 10.34 10.18
CA ALA A 295 13.55 11.04 11.36
C ALA A 295 14.62 10.23 12.09
N GLN A 296 14.37 8.95 12.34
CA GLN A 296 15.34 8.05 12.96
C GLN A 296 16.62 7.90 12.13
N ALA A 297 16.47 7.82 10.78
CA ALA A 297 17.62 7.67 9.90
C ALA A 297 18.50 8.93 9.84
N VAL A 298 17.92 10.10 10.06
CA VAL A 298 18.64 11.38 10.18
C VAL A 298 19.30 11.48 11.55
N ASP A 299 18.60 11.15 12.64
CA ASP A 299 19.15 11.14 14.00
C ASP A 299 20.33 10.16 14.13
N ASP A 300 20.29 9.04 13.41
CA ASP A 300 21.37 8.05 13.33
C ASP A 300 22.50 8.46 12.37
N GLU A 301 22.44 9.61 11.73
CA GLU A 301 23.41 10.12 10.75
C GLU A 301 23.59 9.22 9.50
N PHE A 302 22.60 8.39 9.16
CA PHE A 302 22.61 7.58 7.95
C PHE A 302 21.94 8.25 6.76
N LEU A 303 21.16 9.29 7.00
CA LEU A 303 20.57 10.17 5.98
C LEU A 303 20.78 11.62 6.37
N VAL A 304 20.69 12.51 5.36
CA VAL A 304 20.86 13.95 5.50
C VAL A 304 19.51 14.62 5.66
N ASP A 305 19.45 15.61 6.55
CA ASP A 305 18.28 16.44 6.78
C ASP A 305 18.09 17.52 5.71
N TYR A 306 16.90 18.10 5.63
CA TYR A 306 16.61 19.17 4.68
C TYR A 306 16.31 20.50 5.38
N LYS A 307 16.42 21.60 4.60
CA LYS A 307 15.78 22.87 4.92
C LYS A 307 14.82 23.23 3.80
N SER A 308 13.64 23.74 4.13
CA SER A 308 12.68 24.19 3.14
C SER A 308 12.77 25.71 2.93
N ILE A 309 12.64 26.11 1.69
CA ILE A 309 12.43 27.49 1.26
C ILE A 309 11.03 27.51 0.65
N GLU A 310 10.09 27.96 1.46
CA GLU A 310 8.68 28.03 1.07
C GLU A 310 8.40 29.40 0.51
N CYS A 311 8.04 29.45 -0.76
CA CYS A 311 7.66 30.66 -1.47
C CYS A 311 6.63 30.32 -2.54
N SER A 312 5.82 31.29 -2.91
CA SER A 312 4.90 31.15 -4.04
C SER A 312 4.98 32.39 -4.89
N THR A 313 4.60 32.31 -6.16
CA THR A 313 4.38 33.48 -6.95
C THR A 313 2.90 33.89 -6.87
N GLU A 314 2.63 35.15 -7.15
CA GLU A 314 1.26 35.71 -7.15
C GLU A 314 0.35 34.87 -8.04
N PHE A 315 0.78 34.60 -9.29
CA PHE A 315 -0.02 33.84 -10.25
C PHE A 315 -0.25 32.38 -9.85
N MET A 316 0.71 31.75 -9.20
CA MET A 316 0.55 30.38 -8.72
C MET A 316 -0.38 30.27 -7.52
N LYS A 317 -0.53 31.33 -6.74
CA LYS A 317 -1.39 31.37 -5.56
C LYS A 317 -2.80 31.85 -5.89
N ASN A 318 -2.92 32.96 -6.60
CA ASN A 318 -4.17 33.68 -6.84
C ASN A 318 -4.71 33.47 -8.27
N GLY A 319 -3.86 33.11 -9.23
CA GLY A 319 -4.18 33.14 -10.67
C GLY A 319 -3.80 34.45 -11.31
N ILE A 320 -4.23 34.69 -12.55
CA ILE A 320 -3.99 35.91 -13.27
C ILE A 320 -5.34 36.64 -13.38
N HIS A 321 -5.42 37.85 -12.86
CA HIS A 321 -6.60 38.71 -12.93
C HIS A 321 -6.36 39.87 -13.89
N TRP A 322 -7.27 40.03 -14.85
CA TRP A 322 -7.13 41.05 -15.90
C TRP A 322 -7.01 42.49 -15.33
N ASP A 323 -7.74 42.79 -14.24
CA ASP A 323 -7.73 44.12 -13.61
C ASP A 323 -6.41 44.47 -12.90
N GLU A 324 -5.62 43.48 -12.51
CA GLU A 324 -4.34 43.60 -11.81
C GLU A 324 -3.16 43.78 -12.76
N LEU A 325 -3.31 43.49 -14.06
CA LEU A 325 -2.29 43.59 -15.08
C LEU A 325 -2.07 45.08 -15.49
N ASP A 326 -0.86 45.41 -15.94
CA ASP A 326 -0.58 46.70 -16.54
C ASP A 326 -1.22 46.85 -17.94
N ASN A 327 -1.06 48.01 -18.60
CA ASN A 327 -1.73 48.27 -19.88
C ASN A 327 -1.19 47.41 -21.02
N ASP A 328 0.10 47.15 -21.05
CA ASP A 328 0.75 46.38 -22.11
C ASP A 328 0.44 44.88 -21.91
N GLU A 329 0.39 44.42 -20.67
CA GLU A 329 -0.01 43.06 -20.29
C GLU A 329 -1.50 42.79 -20.53
N LYS A 330 -2.37 43.79 -20.35
CA LYS A 330 -3.80 43.68 -20.70
C LYS A 330 -4.00 43.46 -22.20
N GLU A 331 -3.22 44.14 -23.04
CA GLU A 331 -3.24 43.91 -24.50
C GLU A 331 -2.82 42.44 -24.81
N GLU A 332 -1.69 41.97 -24.24
CA GLU A 332 -1.23 40.59 -24.42
C GLU A 332 -2.23 39.59 -23.89
N TYR A 333 -2.87 39.85 -22.74
CA TYR A 333 -3.91 39.00 -22.14
C TYR A 333 -5.14 38.89 -23.04
N GLU A 334 -5.64 40.02 -23.57
CA GLU A 334 -6.79 40.06 -24.48
C GLU A 334 -6.48 39.31 -25.78
N GLU A 335 -5.30 39.52 -26.40
CA GLU A 335 -4.88 38.80 -27.57
C GLU A 335 -4.73 37.29 -27.34
N THR A 336 -4.23 36.88 -26.14
CA THR A 336 -3.92 35.50 -25.83
C THR A 336 -5.17 34.70 -25.44
N PHE A 337 -6.11 35.32 -24.72
CA PHE A 337 -7.23 34.60 -24.10
C PHE A 337 -8.61 34.94 -24.69
N VAL A 338 -8.67 35.78 -25.77
CA VAL A 338 -9.91 36.03 -26.48
C VAL A 338 -10.47 34.74 -27.07
N ASP A 339 -11.76 34.48 -26.85
CA ASP A 339 -12.47 33.36 -27.46
C ASP A 339 -12.95 33.72 -28.90
N GLU A 340 -13.48 32.71 -29.60
CA GLU A 340 -13.99 32.89 -30.95
C GLU A 340 -15.17 33.88 -31.07
N GLU A 341 -15.81 34.21 -29.93
CA GLU A 341 -16.91 35.15 -29.82
C GLU A 341 -16.47 36.54 -29.44
N GLY A 342 -15.16 36.73 -29.18
CA GLY A 342 -14.55 38.00 -28.80
C GLY A 342 -14.62 38.32 -27.30
N ASN A 343 -14.98 37.33 -26.44
CA ASN A 343 -15.01 37.50 -24.99
C ASN A 343 -13.63 37.19 -24.40
N VAL A 344 -13.21 37.98 -23.44
CA VAL A 344 -11.97 37.79 -22.67
C VAL A 344 -12.35 37.38 -21.23
N PRO A 345 -11.78 36.31 -20.67
CA PRO A 345 -12.10 35.92 -19.28
C PRO A 345 -11.56 37.00 -18.30
N GLU A 346 -12.33 37.30 -17.26
CA GLU A 346 -11.89 38.23 -16.20
C GLU A 346 -10.68 37.73 -15.41
N ALA A 347 -10.53 36.41 -15.28
CA ALA A 347 -9.41 35.80 -14.58
C ALA A 347 -9.05 34.40 -15.08
N ILE A 348 -7.79 34.04 -15.01
CA ILE A 348 -7.24 32.69 -15.21
C ILE A 348 -6.94 32.08 -13.84
N SER A 349 -7.55 30.93 -13.56
CA SER A 349 -7.37 30.31 -12.25
C SER A 349 -5.93 29.83 -12.00
N ALA A 350 -5.46 29.89 -10.77
CA ALA A 350 -4.16 29.37 -10.34
C ALA A 350 -3.93 27.90 -10.76
N SER A 351 -5.00 27.10 -10.88
CA SER A 351 -4.89 25.71 -11.34
C SER A 351 -4.52 25.54 -12.83
N ALA A 352 -4.69 26.59 -13.62
CA ALA A 352 -4.31 26.62 -15.05
C ALA A 352 -2.81 26.87 -15.23
N ILE A 353 -2.19 27.58 -14.28
CA ILE A 353 -0.77 27.92 -14.31
C ILE A 353 0.06 26.63 -14.26
N ASN A 354 1.08 26.56 -15.12
CA ASN A 354 1.93 25.39 -15.32
C ASN A 354 1.22 24.12 -15.85
N GLN A 355 -0.10 24.16 -16.02
CA GLN A 355 -0.85 23.06 -16.64
C GLN A 355 -1.06 23.27 -18.13
N TYR A 356 -1.54 24.43 -18.53
CA TYR A 356 -1.72 24.86 -19.92
C TYR A 356 -1.49 26.36 -20.13
N VAL A 357 -1.34 27.15 -19.08
CA VAL A 357 -0.85 28.55 -19.15
C VAL A 357 0.56 28.57 -18.58
N PHE A 358 1.52 29.01 -19.38
CA PHE A 358 2.95 29.04 -19.06
C PHE A 358 3.45 30.46 -19.09
N ASN A 359 3.79 31.01 -17.92
CA ASN A 359 4.30 32.38 -17.84
C ASN A 359 5.83 32.38 -17.76
N LYS A 360 6.48 33.15 -18.66
CA LYS A 360 7.95 33.24 -18.78
C LYS A 360 8.59 33.85 -17.55
N ASP A 361 8.00 34.89 -16.98
CA ASP A 361 8.54 35.58 -15.81
C ASP A 361 8.45 34.68 -14.55
N THR A 362 7.38 33.96 -14.36
CA THR A 362 7.26 32.94 -13.28
C THR A 362 8.43 31.97 -13.32
N VAL A 363 8.76 31.39 -14.47
CA VAL A 363 9.88 30.44 -14.60
C VAL A 363 11.21 31.15 -14.33
N ARG A 364 11.43 32.36 -14.83
CA ARG A 364 12.64 33.14 -14.55
C ARG A 364 12.84 33.36 -13.06
N LYS A 365 11.78 33.74 -12.34
CA LYS A 365 11.83 33.97 -10.89
C LYS A 365 12.15 32.72 -10.12
N VAL A 366 11.58 31.53 -10.51
CA VAL A 366 11.92 30.23 -9.94
C VAL A 366 13.39 29.90 -10.16
N LEU A 367 13.91 30.03 -11.37
CA LEU A 367 15.31 29.79 -11.70
C LEU A 367 16.25 30.77 -10.97
N ALA A 368 15.90 32.06 -10.93
CA ALA A 368 16.67 33.08 -10.21
C ALA A 368 16.73 32.77 -8.69
N THR A 369 15.65 32.28 -8.10
CA THR A 369 15.59 31.85 -6.69
C THR A 369 16.53 30.68 -6.45
N LEU A 370 16.57 29.68 -7.36
CA LEU A 370 17.53 28.59 -7.29
C LEU A 370 18.98 29.11 -7.31
N PHE A 371 19.32 29.96 -8.27
CA PHE A 371 20.70 30.47 -8.39
C PHE A 371 21.10 31.37 -7.23
N LYS A 372 20.14 32.07 -6.60
CA LYS A 372 20.37 32.93 -5.44
C LYS A 372 20.57 32.17 -4.14
N TYR A 373 19.78 31.16 -3.88
CA TYR A 373 19.74 30.47 -2.57
C TYR A 373 20.21 29.02 -2.62
N GLY A 374 20.29 28.41 -3.80
CA GLY A 374 20.65 27.00 -3.97
C GLY A 374 22.06 26.70 -3.51
N ILE A 375 22.25 25.49 -2.96
CA ILE A 375 23.56 25.00 -2.57
C ILE A 375 24.46 24.89 -3.78
N ARG A 376 25.66 25.50 -3.66
CA ARG A 376 26.70 25.50 -4.68
C ARG A 376 27.85 24.61 -4.26
N ILE A 377 28.58 24.06 -5.22
CA ILE A 377 29.76 23.23 -5.09
C ILE A 377 30.92 23.88 -5.86
N ASP A 378 32.10 23.27 -5.82
CA ASP A 378 33.30 23.76 -6.51
C ASP A 378 33.65 25.22 -6.13
N TYR A 379 33.70 25.50 -4.81
CA TYR A 379 33.98 26.82 -4.23
C TYR A 379 32.97 27.89 -4.69
N GLY A 380 31.69 27.49 -4.83
CA GLY A 380 30.61 28.39 -5.20
C GLY A 380 30.46 28.66 -6.71
N GLN A 381 31.32 28.03 -7.52
CA GLN A 381 31.30 28.25 -8.98
C GLN A 381 30.17 27.52 -9.69
N LYS A 382 29.73 26.38 -9.13
CA LYS A 382 28.76 25.51 -9.78
C LYS A 382 27.56 25.28 -8.87
N ILE A 383 26.35 25.37 -9.43
CA ILE A 383 25.16 24.94 -8.70
C ILE A 383 25.24 23.44 -8.43
N GLY A 384 24.91 23.00 -7.23
CA GLY A 384 24.85 21.58 -6.91
C GLY A 384 23.79 20.83 -7.72
N LYS A 385 23.89 19.51 -7.86
CA LYS A 385 22.90 18.73 -8.61
C LYS A 385 21.50 19.02 -8.10
N THR A 386 20.62 19.36 -9.03
CA THR A 386 19.28 19.89 -8.80
C THR A 386 18.24 19.08 -9.54
N ILE A 387 17.10 18.79 -8.90
CA ILE A 387 15.92 18.22 -9.56
C ILE A 387 14.79 19.24 -9.52
N ILE A 388 14.24 19.58 -10.70
CA ILE A 388 13.04 20.41 -10.83
C ILE A 388 11.87 19.49 -11.18
N PHE A 389 10.87 19.43 -10.33
CA PHE A 389 9.67 18.63 -10.54
C PHE A 389 8.61 19.46 -11.28
N ALA A 390 8.47 19.23 -12.56
CA ALA A 390 7.52 19.90 -13.43
C ALA A 390 6.14 19.24 -13.43
N LYS A 391 5.10 20.02 -13.79
CA LYS A 391 3.69 19.58 -13.79
C LYS A 391 3.41 18.54 -14.88
N ASN A 392 3.91 18.77 -16.08
CA ASN A 392 3.74 17.92 -17.26
C ASN A 392 4.91 18.11 -18.23
N HIS A 393 4.93 17.35 -19.30
CA HIS A 393 6.00 17.37 -20.29
C HIS A 393 6.20 18.76 -20.95
N LYS A 394 5.12 19.42 -21.37
CA LYS A 394 5.19 20.77 -21.96
C LYS A 394 5.77 21.79 -20.98
N HIS A 395 5.38 21.70 -19.70
CA HIS A 395 5.96 22.54 -18.66
C HIS A 395 7.47 22.29 -18.50
N ALA A 396 7.90 21.03 -18.56
CA ALA A 396 9.32 20.69 -18.47
C ALA A 396 10.13 21.23 -19.66
N GLU A 397 9.60 21.11 -20.88
CA GLU A 397 10.20 21.68 -22.09
C GLU A 397 10.26 23.21 -22.03
N PHE A 398 9.18 23.84 -21.55
CA PHE A 398 9.12 25.29 -21.37
C PHE A 398 10.17 25.83 -20.38
N ILE A 399 10.34 25.13 -19.23
CA ILE A 399 11.39 25.47 -18.26
C ILE A 399 12.77 25.37 -18.91
N LEU A 400 13.03 24.32 -19.70
CA LEU A 400 14.30 24.13 -20.39
C LEU A 400 14.54 25.21 -21.45
N GLU A 401 13.50 25.59 -22.19
CA GLU A 401 13.60 26.69 -23.20
C GLU A 401 13.99 28.00 -22.55
N ILE A 402 13.30 28.42 -21.48
CA ILE A 402 13.62 29.65 -20.74
C ILE A 402 15.03 29.59 -20.13
N PHE A 403 15.40 28.42 -19.55
CA PHE A 403 16.76 28.22 -19.04
C PHE A 403 17.84 28.47 -20.12
N ASN A 404 17.69 27.80 -21.27
CA ASN A 404 18.67 27.93 -22.36
C ASN A 404 18.70 29.34 -22.96
N LYS A 405 17.59 30.08 -22.92
CA LYS A 405 17.51 31.47 -23.40
C LYS A 405 18.17 32.45 -22.46
N ASP A 406 17.92 32.32 -21.16
CA ASP A 406 18.34 33.27 -20.15
C ASP A 406 19.76 32.95 -19.61
N TYR A 407 20.23 31.70 -19.74
CA TYR A 407 21.55 31.24 -19.33
C TYR A 407 22.28 30.52 -20.49
N PRO A 408 22.53 31.19 -21.62
CA PRO A 408 23.13 30.60 -22.82
C PRO A 408 24.53 30.02 -22.57
N GLU A 409 25.25 30.56 -21.61
CA GLU A 409 26.59 30.11 -21.18
C GLU A 409 26.54 28.75 -20.47
N LEU A 410 25.36 28.32 -19.94
CA LEU A 410 25.13 27.06 -19.23
C LEU A 410 24.43 26.04 -20.13
N LYS A 411 24.57 26.11 -21.46
CA LYS A 411 23.94 25.18 -22.39
C LYS A 411 24.31 23.73 -22.06
N GLY A 412 23.31 22.85 -21.97
CA GLY A 412 23.46 21.43 -21.58
C GLY A 412 23.56 21.20 -20.08
N TYR A 413 23.52 22.26 -19.26
CA TYR A 413 23.44 22.14 -17.81
C TYR A 413 22.09 21.61 -17.32
N ALA A 414 21.02 21.97 -18.01
CA ALA A 414 19.67 21.49 -17.74
C ALA A 414 19.20 20.57 -18.87
N GLU A 415 18.52 19.49 -18.49
CA GLU A 415 17.89 18.56 -19.44
C GLU A 415 16.56 18.06 -18.90
N VAL A 416 15.62 17.78 -19.82
CA VAL A 416 14.35 17.15 -19.48
C VAL A 416 14.54 15.64 -19.40
N ILE A 417 14.14 15.06 -18.27
CA ILE A 417 14.15 13.62 -18.03
C ILE A 417 12.72 13.13 -17.82
N ASP A 418 12.10 12.61 -18.89
CA ASP A 418 10.70 12.19 -18.91
C ASP A 418 10.51 10.94 -19.76
N ASN A 419 9.41 10.20 -19.51
CA ASN A 419 9.01 8.98 -20.21
C ASN A 419 8.79 9.15 -21.74
N LYS A 420 8.59 10.37 -22.21
CA LYS A 420 8.40 10.68 -23.63
C LYS A 420 9.72 10.76 -24.41
N ILE A 421 10.85 10.79 -23.70
CA ILE A 421 12.17 10.91 -24.29
C ILE A 421 12.78 9.53 -24.49
N ASN A 422 13.09 9.15 -25.73
CA ASN A 422 13.60 7.82 -26.10
C ASN A 422 14.91 7.41 -25.42
N TYR A 423 15.75 8.36 -24.98
CA TYR A 423 17.03 8.17 -24.32
C TYR A 423 17.04 8.57 -22.84
N SER A 424 15.86 8.60 -22.21
CA SER A 424 15.70 9.02 -20.82
C SER A 424 16.56 8.20 -19.84
N GLN A 425 16.75 6.90 -20.07
CA GLN A 425 17.62 6.08 -19.22
C GLN A 425 19.10 6.50 -19.30
N THR A 426 19.57 6.86 -20.49
CA THR A 426 20.94 7.38 -20.67
C THR A 426 21.12 8.72 -19.92
N LEU A 427 20.12 9.60 -19.97
CA LEU A 427 20.16 10.85 -19.21
C LEU A 427 20.12 10.63 -17.69
N ILE A 428 19.38 9.65 -17.21
CA ILE A 428 19.38 9.23 -15.79
C ILE A 428 20.78 8.75 -15.40
N ASP A 429 21.40 7.87 -16.20
CA ASP A 429 22.73 7.35 -15.95
C ASP A 429 23.80 8.49 -15.98
N GLN A 430 23.64 9.47 -16.86
CA GLN A 430 24.50 10.65 -16.91
C GLN A 430 24.27 11.57 -15.71
N PHE A 431 23.01 11.84 -15.33
CA PHE A 431 22.69 12.63 -14.16
C PHE A 431 23.19 11.99 -12.86
N SER A 432 23.24 10.66 -12.81
CA SER A 432 23.74 9.90 -11.68
C SER A 432 25.27 9.84 -11.59
N ASP A 433 26.00 10.26 -12.65
CA ASP A 433 27.44 10.37 -12.61
C ASP A 433 27.84 11.79 -12.11
N PRO A 434 28.58 11.92 -10.99
CA PRO A 434 28.93 13.24 -10.40
C PRO A 434 29.73 14.14 -11.34
N ARG A 435 30.41 13.54 -12.33
CA ARG A 435 31.30 14.27 -13.27
C ARG A 435 30.64 14.62 -14.60
N LYS A 436 29.41 14.17 -14.85
CA LYS A 436 28.69 14.40 -16.11
C LYS A 436 27.55 15.40 -15.96
N LEU A 437 27.26 16.06 -17.08
CA LEU A 437 26.02 16.81 -17.25
C LEU A 437 24.86 15.84 -17.51
N PRO A 438 23.62 16.20 -17.23
CA PRO A 438 23.18 17.51 -16.77
C PRO A 438 23.45 17.75 -15.29
N GLN A 439 23.49 19.03 -14.89
CA GLN A 439 23.55 19.47 -13.50
C GLN A 439 22.15 19.68 -12.92
N ILE A 440 21.22 20.07 -13.79
CA ILE A 440 19.80 20.29 -13.45
C ILE A 440 18.96 19.29 -14.25
N ALA A 441 18.24 18.43 -13.55
CA ALA A 441 17.29 17.50 -14.16
C ALA A 441 15.88 18.05 -14.01
N ILE A 442 15.18 18.30 -15.12
CA ILE A 442 13.78 18.72 -15.12
C ILE A 442 12.92 17.48 -15.37
N SER A 443 12.12 17.08 -14.40
CA SER A 443 11.39 15.81 -14.46
C SER A 443 9.91 15.97 -14.12
N VAL A 444 9.08 15.20 -14.79
CA VAL A 444 7.65 15.15 -14.48
C VAL A 444 7.37 14.11 -13.40
N ASP A 445 7.75 12.86 -13.65
CA ASP A 445 7.48 11.73 -12.74
C ASP A 445 8.64 10.73 -12.63
N MET A 446 9.58 10.71 -13.59
CA MET A 446 10.60 9.66 -13.65
C MET A 446 11.58 9.70 -12.48
N LEU A 447 11.92 10.89 -12.01
CA LEU A 447 12.86 11.07 -10.91
C LEU A 447 12.20 11.14 -9.53
N ASP A 448 10.88 11.04 -9.45
CA ASP A 448 10.15 10.98 -8.17
C ASP A 448 10.56 9.74 -7.36
N THR A 449 10.86 8.62 -8.06
CA THR A 449 11.27 7.34 -7.48
C THR A 449 12.45 6.73 -8.25
N GLY A 450 13.24 5.87 -7.60
CA GLY A 450 14.12 4.92 -8.29
C GLY A 450 15.49 5.41 -8.73
N ILE A 451 15.90 6.65 -8.48
CA ILE A 451 17.27 7.09 -8.74
C ILE A 451 18.10 7.20 -7.45
N ASP A 452 19.39 6.99 -7.57
CA ASP A 452 20.35 7.16 -6.49
C ASP A 452 21.42 8.16 -6.93
N VAL A 453 21.28 9.41 -6.48
CA VAL A 453 22.17 10.54 -6.78
C VAL A 453 22.55 11.21 -5.47
N PRO A 454 23.63 10.75 -4.80
CA PRO A 454 24.09 11.32 -3.52
C PRO A 454 24.38 12.82 -3.59
N GLU A 455 24.84 13.31 -4.75
CA GLU A 455 25.20 14.70 -5.01
C GLU A 455 23.99 15.63 -5.15
N CYS A 456 22.76 15.11 -5.15
CA CYS A 456 21.56 15.94 -5.24
C CYS A 456 21.36 16.75 -3.96
N VAL A 457 21.46 18.08 -4.07
CA VAL A 457 21.40 19.01 -2.93
C VAL A 457 20.31 20.06 -3.06
N ASN A 458 19.65 20.19 -4.22
CA ASN A 458 18.55 21.12 -4.42
C ASN A 458 17.37 20.40 -5.07
N LEU A 459 16.19 20.53 -4.47
CA LEU A 459 14.93 20.01 -5.00
C LEU A 459 13.96 21.17 -5.20
N ILE A 460 13.36 21.31 -6.37
CA ILE A 460 12.38 22.35 -6.67
C ILE A 460 11.02 21.70 -6.94
N PHE A 461 10.07 21.97 -6.07
CA PHE A 461 8.68 21.57 -6.23
C PHE A 461 7.93 22.64 -7.02
N PHE A 462 7.92 22.49 -8.35
CA PHE A 462 7.21 23.36 -9.29
C PHE A 462 5.93 22.71 -9.81
N LYS A 463 5.39 21.81 -9.01
CA LYS A 463 4.07 21.19 -9.19
C LYS A 463 3.41 20.94 -7.84
N LYS A 464 2.07 20.98 -7.80
CA LYS A 464 1.32 20.56 -6.63
C LYS A 464 1.33 19.03 -6.53
N VAL A 465 1.73 18.50 -5.38
CA VAL A 465 1.75 17.06 -5.07
C VAL A 465 0.54 16.74 -4.21
N MET A 466 -0.30 15.79 -4.64
CA MET A 466 -1.55 15.45 -3.93
C MET A 466 -1.42 14.17 -3.11
N SER A 467 -0.30 13.46 -3.19
CA SER A 467 -0.04 12.21 -2.47
C SER A 467 1.10 12.39 -1.48
N LYS A 468 0.82 12.14 -0.19
CA LYS A 468 1.82 12.18 0.89
C LYS A 468 2.99 11.24 0.59
N ALA A 469 2.70 10.00 0.15
CA ALA A 469 3.72 9.04 -0.25
C ALA A 469 4.64 9.58 -1.36
N LYS A 470 4.07 10.19 -2.40
CA LYS A 470 4.83 10.79 -3.51
C LYS A 470 5.67 11.97 -3.03
N PHE A 471 5.12 12.81 -2.15
CA PHE A 471 5.83 13.94 -1.56
C PHE A 471 7.10 13.48 -0.81
N TRP A 472 6.99 12.52 0.08
CA TRP A 472 8.13 11.98 0.82
C TRP A 472 9.12 11.21 -0.06
N GLN A 473 8.65 10.53 -1.11
CA GLN A 473 9.54 9.90 -2.10
C GLN A 473 10.40 10.93 -2.86
N MET A 474 9.81 12.07 -3.19
CA MET A 474 10.50 13.19 -3.84
C MET A 474 11.52 13.81 -2.89
N ILE A 475 11.16 14.09 -1.63
CA ILE A 475 12.10 14.57 -0.58
C ILE A 475 13.27 13.60 -0.42
N GLY A 476 12.98 12.30 -0.42
CA GLY A 476 13.98 11.25 -0.33
C GLY A 476 15.05 11.23 -1.45
N ARG A 477 14.91 12.06 -2.48
CA ARG A 477 15.97 12.21 -3.51
C ARG A 477 17.16 12.99 -3.00
N GLY A 478 16.96 13.88 -2.03
CA GLY A 478 18.02 14.69 -1.42
C GLY A 478 18.68 14.08 -0.21
N THR A 479 18.13 13.04 0.41
CA THR A 479 18.53 12.54 1.74
C THR A 479 19.84 11.75 1.79
N ARG A 480 20.48 11.44 0.66
CA ARG A 480 21.72 10.64 0.62
C ARG A 480 22.89 11.35 1.21
N LEU A 481 23.71 10.63 1.98
CA LEU A 481 25.05 11.07 2.37
C LEU A 481 25.93 11.22 1.13
N CYS A 482 26.78 12.26 1.12
CA CYS A 482 27.77 12.46 0.09
C CYS A 482 29.05 13.04 0.71
N PRO A 483 30.01 12.20 1.06
CA PRO A 483 31.28 12.66 1.66
C PRO A 483 32.06 13.57 0.73
N GLY A 484 32.60 14.66 1.28
CA GLY A 484 33.45 15.59 0.57
C GLY A 484 32.81 16.47 -0.50
N LEU A 485 31.48 16.46 -0.63
CA LEU A 485 30.75 17.17 -1.68
C LEU A 485 30.88 18.69 -1.61
N LEU A 486 30.89 19.26 -0.40
CA LEU A 486 30.90 20.69 -0.15
C LEU A 486 32.34 21.15 0.12
N ASP A 487 33.14 21.20 -0.95
CA ASP A 487 34.54 21.67 -0.91
C ASP A 487 35.41 20.92 0.12
N GLY A 488 35.27 19.59 0.11
CA GLY A 488 35.96 18.67 1.03
C GLY A 488 35.23 18.44 2.34
N LYS A 489 34.11 19.12 2.60
CA LYS A 489 33.19 18.80 3.69
C LYS A 489 32.09 17.87 3.20
N ASP A 490 31.58 17.08 4.11
CA ASP A 490 30.45 16.19 3.83
C ASP A 490 29.17 16.98 3.63
N LYS A 491 28.25 16.41 2.87
CA LYS A 491 26.91 16.95 2.70
C LYS A 491 26.17 16.87 4.04
N ASP A 492 25.90 18.02 4.65
CA ASP A 492 25.22 18.16 5.94
C ASP A 492 23.72 18.43 5.83
N LYS A 493 23.26 18.94 4.66
CA LYS A 493 21.87 19.24 4.36
C LYS A 493 21.64 19.31 2.87
N PHE A 494 20.34 19.36 2.50
CA PHE A 494 19.90 19.75 1.16
C PHE A 494 18.74 20.74 1.26
N LEU A 495 18.46 21.44 0.17
CA LEU A 495 17.41 22.45 0.11
C LEU A 495 16.21 21.98 -0.71
N ILE A 496 15.02 22.30 -0.21
CA ILE A 496 13.76 22.10 -0.92
C ILE A 496 13.12 23.46 -1.16
N PHE A 497 12.93 23.81 -2.42
CA PHE A 497 12.21 25.02 -2.84
C PHE A 497 10.77 24.62 -3.15
N ASP A 498 9.81 25.06 -2.36
CA ASP A 498 8.39 24.79 -2.57
C ASP A 498 7.66 26.04 -3.08
N PHE A 499 7.33 26.04 -4.36
CA PHE A 499 6.57 27.13 -4.99
C PHE A 499 5.06 26.86 -5.04
N CYS A 500 4.61 25.66 -4.64
CA CYS A 500 3.22 25.22 -4.80
C CYS A 500 2.48 25.00 -3.48
N GLY A 501 3.07 25.40 -2.34
CA GLY A 501 2.48 25.25 -1.02
C GLY A 501 2.26 23.76 -0.65
N ASN A 502 3.17 22.88 -1.02
CA ASN A 502 3.06 21.45 -0.71
C ASN A 502 3.25 21.19 0.79
N PHE A 503 4.20 21.87 1.43
CA PHE A 503 4.41 21.76 2.87
C PHE A 503 3.18 22.23 3.65
N GLU A 504 2.60 23.38 3.31
CA GLU A 504 1.36 23.87 3.91
C GLU A 504 0.21 22.87 3.73
N PHE A 505 0.05 22.32 2.52
CA PHE A 505 -0.98 21.33 2.21
C PHE A 505 -0.86 20.07 3.07
N PHE A 506 0.36 19.55 3.29
CA PHE A 506 0.55 18.34 4.07
C PHE A 506 0.59 18.57 5.59
N ARG A 507 0.86 19.80 6.07
CA ARG A 507 0.64 20.21 7.47
C ARG A 507 -0.85 20.25 7.83
N MET A 508 -1.71 20.68 6.91
CA MET A 508 -3.14 20.61 7.08
C MET A 508 -3.58 19.15 6.93
N LYS A 509 -3.85 18.44 8.04
CA LYS A 509 -4.30 17.04 8.05
C LYS A 509 -5.61 16.90 7.25
N THR A 510 -5.53 16.59 5.99
CA THR A 510 -6.67 16.23 5.15
C THR A 510 -6.68 14.71 4.98
N GLY A 511 -7.50 14.04 5.77
CA GLY A 511 -7.91 12.69 5.48
C GLY A 511 -8.73 12.69 4.18
N SER A 512 -8.09 12.54 3.04
CA SER A 512 -8.78 12.36 1.75
C SER A 512 -8.75 10.89 1.38
N ALA A 513 -9.85 10.20 1.67
CA ALA A 513 -10.13 8.90 1.08
C ALA A 513 -10.20 9.06 -0.45
N THR A 514 -9.26 8.47 -1.18
CA THR A 514 -9.39 8.29 -2.63
C THR A 514 -10.24 7.05 -2.88
N PRO A 515 -11.41 7.16 -3.55
CA PRO A 515 -12.28 6.03 -3.78
C PRO A 515 -11.56 4.95 -4.61
N ASN A 516 -11.88 3.70 -4.31
CA ASN A 516 -11.45 2.56 -5.11
C ASN A 516 -12.03 2.68 -6.54
N MET A 517 -11.20 3.05 -7.52
CA MET A 517 -11.65 3.23 -8.90
C MET A 517 -11.67 1.87 -9.59
N LEU A 518 -12.86 1.30 -9.77
CA LEU A 518 -13.11 0.28 -10.77
C LEU A 518 -12.65 0.80 -12.14
N ALA A 519 -12.18 -0.09 -13.02
CA ALA A 519 -12.01 0.26 -14.43
C ALA A 519 -13.33 0.85 -14.94
N VAL A 520 -13.27 1.85 -15.81
CA VAL A 520 -14.46 2.62 -16.22
C VAL A 520 -15.58 1.72 -16.71
N GLN A 521 -15.23 0.63 -17.42
CA GLN A 521 -16.19 -0.35 -17.91
C GLN A 521 -16.86 -1.15 -16.79
N GLY A 522 -16.09 -1.58 -15.80
CA GLY A 522 -16.63 -2.23 -14.61
C GLY A 522 -17.55 -1.32 -13.80
N ALA A 523 -17.22 -0.02 -13.71
CA ALA A 523 -18.06 0.97 -13.06
C ALA A 523 -19.40 1.14 -13.83
N VAL A 524 -19.37 1.19 -15.16
CA VAL A 524 -20.59 1.24 -16.01
C VAL A 524 -21.43 -0.02 -15.83
N PHE A 525 -20.80 -1.20 -15.78
CA PHE A 525 -21.50 -2.46 -15.54
C PHE A 525 -22.21 -2.46 -14.17
N ALA A 526 -21.54 -2.03 -13.10
CA ALA A 526 -22.14 -1.92 -11.78
C ALA A 526 -23.29 -0.91 -11.74
N LEU A 527 -23.16 0.24 -12.40
CA LEU A 527 -24.23 1.25 -12.49
C LEU A 527 -25.46 0.71 -13.23
N LYS A 528 -25.26 0.03 -14.37
CA LYS A 528 -26.36 -0.64 -15.11
C LYS A 528 -27.09 -1.66 -14.25
N PHE A 529 -26.34 -2.41 -13.42
CA PHE A 529 -26.94 -3.38 -12.52
C PHE A 529 -27.78 -2.72 -11.42
N GLU A 530 -27.27 -1.66 -10.80
CA GLU A 530 -28.00 -0.90 -9.79
C GLU A 530 -29.26 -0.22 -10.36
N ILE A 531 -29.21 0.27 -11.62
CA ILE A 531 -30.39 0.79 -12.34
C ILE A 531 -31.41 -0.32 -12.56
N ALA A 532 -30.98 -1.49 -13.06
CA ALA A 532 -31.88 -2.63 -13.27
C ALA A 532 -32.53 -3.11 -11.96
N TYR A 533 -31.82 -3.06 -10.85
CA TYR A 533 -32.33 -3.29 -9.50
C TYR A 533 -33.39 -2.24 -9.11
N LYS A 534 -33.15 -0.96 -9.32
CA LYS A 534 -34.11 0.12 -9.00
C LYS A 534 -35.38 0.07 -9.87
N LEU A 535 -35.25 -0.23 -11.16
CA LEU A 535 -36.35 -0.31 -12.09
C LEU A 535 -37.33 -1.45 -11.80
N GLN A 536 -37.04 -2.39 -10.91
CA GLN A 536 -38.03 -3.41 -10.51
C GLN A 536 -39.10 -2.88 -9.53
N ALA A 537 -38.90 -1.68 -8.96
CA ALA A 537 -39.91 -1.09 -8.06
C ALA A 537 -41.22 -0.75 -8.80
N LEU A 538 -42.32 -0.80 -8.07
CA LEU A 538 -43.69 -0.62 -8.64
C LEU A 538 -43.88 0.72 -9.34
N ASN A 539 -43.17 1.76 -8.94
CA ASN A 539 -43.26 3.09 -9.51
C ASN A 539 -42.66 3.19 -10.93
N TYR A 540 -41.86 2.19 -11.34
CA TYR A 540 -41.11 2.18 -12.59
C TYR A 540 -41.56 1.05 -13.55
N GLN A 541 -42.88 0.70 -13.55
CA GLN A 541 -43.39 -0.41 -14.31
C GLN A 541 -44.11 0.02 -15.61
N THR A 542 -43.68 1.13 -16.25
CA THR A 542 -44.12 1.49 -17.60
C THR A 542 -43.54 0.54 -18.65
N ASP A 543 -44.16 0.44 -19.82
CA ASP A 543 -43.70 -0.49 -20.87
C ASP A 543 -42.31 -0.10 -21.39
N GLU A 544 -42.01 1.21 -21.47
CA GLU A 544 -40.71 1.75 -21.88
C GLU A 544 -39.63 1.36 -20.89
N LEU A 545 -39.85 1.57 -19.58
CA LEU A 545 -38.87 1.26 -18.53
C LEU A 545 -38.67 -0.26 -18.36
N LYS A 546 -39.69 -1.08 -18.55
CA LYS A 546 -39.58 -2.54 -18.62
C LYS A 546 -38.72 -3.00 -19.78
N LYS A 547 -38.89 -2.38 -20.94
CA LYS A 547 -38.09 -2.66 -22.14
C LYS A 547 -36.64 -2.28 -21.89
N TRP A 548 -36.37 -1.08 -21.37
CA TRP A 548 -35.03 -0.63 -21.03
C TRP A 548 -34.37 -1.51 -19.98
N ARG A 549 -35.07 -1.87 -18.89
CA ARG A 549 -34.57 -2.83 -17.91
C ARG A 549 -34.18 -4.15 -18.58
N LYS A 550 -34.98 -4.65 -19.50
CA LYS A 550 -34.65 -5.88 -20.23
C LYS A 550 -33.39 -5.73 -21.07
N GLU A 551 -33.20 -4.63 -21.76
CA GLU A 551 -31.98 -4.33 -22.54
C GLU A 551 -30.74 -4.27 -21.64
N LEU A 552 -30.85 -3.65 -20.46
CA LEU A 552 -29.76 -3.64 -19.46
C LEU A 552 -29.43 -5.07 -19.00
N VAL A 553 -30.44 -5.89 -18.70
CA VAL A 553 -30.24 -7.29 -18.27
C VAL A 553 -29.62 -8.12 -19.40
N ASP A 554 -30.12 -8.01 -20.62
CA ASP A 554 -29.57 -8.74 -21.76
C ASP A 554 -28.11 -8.38 -22.03
N TYR A 555 -27.75 -7.10 -21.93
CA TYR A 555 -26.34 -6.64 -21.98
C TYR A 555 -25.49 -7.27 -20.87
N MET A 556 -25.95 -7.22 -19.62
CA MET A 556 -25.16 -7.73 -18.47
C MET A 556 -24.95 -9.24 -18.56
N VAL A 557 -26.00 -10.00 -18.88
CA VAL A 557 -25.93 -11.46 -19.09
C VAL A 557 -24.99 -11.78 -20.25
N GLY A 558 -25.03 -11.01 -21.34
CA GLY A 558 -24.10 -11.15 -22.47
C GLY A 558 -22.66 -10.99 -22.01
N LYS A 559 -22.34 -9.89 -21.30
CA LYS A 559 -20.99 -9.59 -20.80
C LYS A 559 -20.44 -10.64 -19.84
N VAL A 560 -21.28 -11.17 -18.96
CA VAL A 560 -20.86 -12.24 -18.04
C VAL A 560 -20.61 -13.55 -18.80
N LYS A 561 -21.39 -13.87 -19.84
CA LYS A 561 -21.19 -15.06 -20.69
C LYS A 561 -19.95 -14.97 -21.57
N GLU A 562 -19.52 -13.78 -21.96
CA GLU A 562 -18.32 -13.53 -22.75
C GLU A 562 -17.02 -13.73 -21.95
N LEU A 563 -17.09 -13.79 -20.60
CA LEU A 563 -15.90 -13.96 -19.77
C LEU A 563 -15.23 -15.32 -20.03
N ASP A 564 -13.95 -15.29 -20.37
CA ASP A 564 -13.15 -16.51 -20.52
C ASP A 564 -12.99 -17.20 -19.17
N ARG A 565 -13.66 -18.33 -19.02
CA ARG A 565 -13.68 -19.15 -17.81
C ARG A 565 -12.33 -19.75 -17.44
N ASN A 566 -11.38 -19.77 -18.37
CA ASN A 566 -10.01 -20.26 -18.12
C ASN A 566 -9.08 -19.18 -17.55
N ARG A 567 -9.47 -17.93 -17.70
CA ARG A 567 -8.74 -16.79 -17.15
C ARG A 567 -8.68 -16.91 -15.62
N PHE A 568 -7.53 -16.69 -15.03
CA PHE A 568 -7.27 -16.92 -13.60
C PHE A 568 -8.21 -16.13 -12.68
N ASP A 569 -8.37 -14.81 -12.94
CA ASP A 569 -9.28 -13.94 -12.19
C ASP A 569 -10.75 -14.39 -12.28
N VAL A 570 -11.20 -14.78 -13.47
CA VAL A 570 -12.55 -15.30 -13.70
C VAL A 570 -12.78 -16.62 -12.94
N ARG A 571 -11.78 -17.51 -12.92
CA ARG A 571 -11.85 -18.77 -12.21
C ARG A 571 -12.04 -18.62 -10.69
N GLN A 572 -11.52 -17.61 -10.09
CA GLN A 572 -11.70 -17.33 -8.65
C GLN A 572 -13.14 -16.94 -8.32
N HIS A 573 -13.86 -16.38 -9.30
CA HIS A 573 -15.20 -15.85 -9.16
C HIS A 573 -16.28 -16.65 -9.90
N LEU A 574 -15.95 -17.89 -10.32
CA LEU A 574 -16.85 -18.75 -11.12
C LEU A 574 -18.24 -18.93 -10.50
N LYS A 575 -18.36 -18.98 -9.19
CA LYS A 575 -19.65 -19.05 -8.49
C LYS A 575 -20.58 -17.89 -8.89
N TYR A 576 -20.02 -16.68 -8.96
CA TYR A 576 -20.78 -15.48 -9.33
C TYR A 576 -20.99 -15.39 -10.85
N VAL A 577 -19.98 -15.79 -11.63
CA VAL A 577 -20.10 -15.87 -13.10
C VAL A 577 -21.23 -16.83 -13.49
N ASP A 578 -21.33 -18.00 -12.84
CA ASP A 578 -22.41 -18.97 -13.08
C ASP A 578 -23.77 -18.40 -12.67
N LEU A 579 -23.84 -17.74 -11.51
CA LEU A 579 -25.09 -17.18 -10.97
C LEU A 579 -25.64 -16.07 -11.89
N TYR A 580 -24.80 -15.09 -12.25
CA TYR A 580 -25.21 -13.92 -13.01
C TYR A 580 -25.15 -14.11 -14.54
N SER A 581 -24.69 -15.25 -15.05
CA SER A 581 -24.87 -15.65 -16.44
C SER A 581 -26.29 -16.19 -16.73
N ASN A 582 -27.05 -16.51 -15.67
CA ASN A 582 -28.42 -17.01 -15.78
C ASN A 582 -29.41 -15.83 -15.77
N PRO A 583 -30.16 -15.61 -16.87
CA PRO A 583 -31.18 -14.54 -16.96
C PRO A 583 -32.27 -14.63 -15.88
N ASP A 584 -32.60 -15.85 -15.41
CA ASP A 584 -33.67 -16.05 -14.41
C ASP A 584 -33.34 -15.40 -13.09
N HIS A 585 -32.06 -15.27 -12.74
CA HIS A 585 -31.61 -14.61 -11.51
C HIS A 585 -32.00 -13.12 -11.49
N TYR A 586 -32.09 -12.48 -12.65
CA TYR A 586 -32.46 -11.06 -12.79
C TYR A 586 -33.95 -10.76 -12.64
N GLN A 587 -34.81 -11.80 -12.48
CA GLN A 587 -36.23 -11.60 -12.27
C GLN A 587 -36.50 -10.90 -10.93
N MET A 588 -35.71 -11.17 -9.92
CA MET A 588 -35.82 -10.55 -8.59
C MET A 588 -34.43 -10.27 -8.02
N LEU A 589 -33.96 -9.04 -8.21
CA LEU A 589 -32.66 -8.59 -7.70
C LEU A 589 -32.79 -8.04 -6.28
N THR A 590 -31.75 -8.20 -5.46
CA THR A 590 -31.64 -7.67 -4.11
C THR A 590 -30.53 -6.60 -4.03
N TYR A 591 -30.49 -5.85 -2.94
CA TYR A 591 -29.38 -4.92 -2.70
C TYR A 591 -28.04 -5.66 -2.47
N GLU A 592 -28.09 -6.88 -1.92
CA GLU A 592 -26.91 -7.74 -1.75
C GLU A 592 -26.33 -8.13 -3.12
N ASP A 593 -27.18 -8.41 -4.13
CA ASP A 593 -26.72 -8.64 -5.50
C ASP A 593 -25.95 -7.44 -6.06
N CYS A 594 -26.39 -6.21 -5.80
CA CYS A 594 -25.66 -5.01 -6.21
C CYS A 594 -24.26 -4.94 -5.61
N LEU A 595 -24.11 -5.30 -4.31
CA LEU A 595 -22.83 -5.34 -3.63
C LEU A 595 -21.93 -6.45 -4.19
N MET A 596 -22.48 -7.66 -4.38
CA MET A 596 -21.75 -8.80 -4.94
C MET A 596 -21.29 -8.52 -6.37
N VAL A 597 -22.13 -7.98 -7.22
CA VAL A 597 -21.75 -7.62 -8.58
C VAL A 597 -20.66 -6.57 -8.60
N ARG A 598 -20.74 -5.57 -7.75
CA ARG A 598 -19.72 -4.50 -7.65
C ARG A 598 -18.36 -5.05 -7.19
N GLN A 599 -18.35 -6.02 -6.26
CA GLN A 599 -17.13 -6.57 -5.68
C GLN A 599 -16.53 -7.71 -6.51
N GLU A 600 -17.38 -8.60 -7.04
CA GLU A 600 -16.96 -9.89 -7.58
C GLU A 600 -16.96 -9.96 -9.12
N LEU A 601 -17.88 -9.22 -9.80
CA LEU A 601 -18.03 -9.29 -11.26
C LEU A 601 -17.52 -8.04 -11.97
N ALA A 602 -17.82 -6.84 -11.48
CA ALA A 602 -17.44 -5.60 -12.13
C ALA A 602 -15.93 -5.48 -12.41
N PRO A 603 -15.02 -5.97 -11.53
CA PRO A 603 -13.58 -5.98 -11.80
C PRO A 603 -13.17 -6.88 -12.98
N LEU A 604 -13.97 -7.89 -13.31
CA LEU A 604 -13.68 -8.88 -14.36
C LEU A 604 -14.08 -8.40 -15.76
N ILE A 605 -14.95 -7.38 -15.84
CA ILE A 605 -15.48 -6.87 -17.11
C ILE A 605 -14.38 -6.14 -17.88
N LEU A 606 -14.06 -6.64 -19.07
CA LEU A 606 -13.07 -6.07 -19.96
C LEU A 606 -13.61 -4.84 -20.69
N PRO A 607 -12.74 -3.91 -21.09
CA PRO A 607 -13.12 -2.79 -21.95
C PRO A 607 -13.68 -3.31 -23.28
N ASP A 608 -14.76 -2.69 -23.76
CA ASP A 608 -15.26 -2.84 -25.12
C ASP A 608 -14.38 -2.06 -26.11
N GLU A 609 -14.60 -2.22 -27.41
CA GLU A 609 -13.95 -1.44 -28.46
C GLU A 609 -14.40 0.03 -28.50
N ASP A 610 -15.32 0.40 -27.63
CA ASP A 610 -15.83 1.77 -27.51
C ASP A 610 -14.73 2.75 -27.06
N GLU A 611 -14.79 3.98 -27.58
CA GLU A 611 -13.89 5.03 -27.13
C GLU A 611 -14.03 5.32 -25.63
N VAL A 612 -12.91 5.43 -24.93
CA VAL A 612 -12.87 5.68 -23.48
C VAL A 612 -13.64 6.93 -23.07
N SER A 613 -13.70 7.95 -23.93
CA SER A 613 -14.44 9.19 -23.71
C SER A 613 -15.96 8.93 -23.68
N ALA A 614 -16.46 8.07 -24.56
CA ALA A 614 -17.88 7.69 -24.62
C ALA A 614 -18.25 6.86 -23.37
N VAL A 615 -17.43 5.89 -22.99
CA VAL A 615 -17.67 5.07 -21.80
C VAL A 615 -17.66 5.89 -20.51
N ARG A 616 -16.78 6.90 -20.42
CA ARG A 616 -16.76 7.85 -19.28
C ARG A 616 -18.00 8.74 -19.25
N PHE A 617 -18.52 9.10 -20.41
CA PHE A 617 -19.78 9.83 -20.51
C PHE A 617 -20.96 8.95 -20.09
N ASP A 618 -20.99 7.70 -20.53
CA ASP A 618 -21.98 6.73 -20.08
C ASP A 618 -21.98 6.57 -18.55
N ALA A 619 -20.81 6.45 -17.92
CA ALA A 619 -20.69 6.39 -16.46
C ALA A 619 -21.24 7.65 -15.75
N LEU A 620 -21.03 8.84 -16.34
CA LEU A 620 -21.59 10.09 -15.84
C LEU A 620 -23.12 10.06 -15.91
N MET A 621 -23.69 9.70 -17.08
CA MET A 621 -25.12 9.70 -17.32
C MET A 621 -25.85 8.65 -16.48
N TYR A 622 -25.37 7.40 -16.46
CA TYR A 622 -25.94 6.36 -15.59
C TYR A 622 -25.86 6.73 -14.10
N GLY A 623 -24.83 7.49 -13.71
CA GLY A 623 -24.75 8.03 -12.34
C GLY A 623 -25.79 9.12 -12.06
N ILE A 624 -26.23 9.90 -13.05
CA ILE A 624 -27.33 10.88 -12.94
C ILE A 624 -28.67 10.14 -12.87
N GLU A 625 -28.92 9.18 -13.78
CA GLU A 625 -30.13 8.36 -13.82
C GLU A 625 -30.32 7.58 -12.52
N LEU A 626 -29.28 6.96 -11.99
CA LEU A 626 -29.36 6.24 -10.72
C LEU A 626 -29.68 7.19 -9.55
N ALA A 627 -29.10 8.40 -9.54
CA ALA A 627 -29.41 9.40 -8.52
C ALA A 627 -30.87 9.86 -8.63
N HIS A 628 -31.38 10.03 -9.84
CA HIS A 628 -32.80 10.36 -10.09
C HIS A 628 -33.73 9.25 -9.56
N LEU A 629 -33.43 7.97 -9.90
CA LEU A 629 -34.15 6.80 -9.40
C LEU A 629 -34.09 6.64 -7.87
N ALA A 630 -33.05 7.17 -7.24
CA ALA A 630 -32.88 7.17 -5.79
C ALA A 630 -33.43 8.44 -5.10
N GLU A 631 -34.11 9.32 -5.84
CA GLU A 631 -34.62 10.62 -5.39
C GLU A 631 -33.51 11.49 -4.70
N LYS A 632 -32.28 11.40 -5.18
CA LYS A 632 -31.14 12.14 -4.66
C LYS A 632 -30.68 13.22 -5.65
N GLN A 633 -30.30 14.37 -5.12
CA GLN A 633 -29.72 15.44 -5.95
C GLN A 633 -28.29 15.09 -6.39
N SER A 634 -28.00 15.20 -7.66
CA SER A 634 -26.69 14.94 -8.26
C SER A 634 -26.00 16.23 -8.78
N LYS A 635 -26.04 17.31 -8.00
CA LYS A 635 -25.53 18.64 -8.39
C LYS A 635 -24.14 18.61 -9.04
N ARG A 636 -23.20 17.83 -8.50
CA ARG A 636 -21.85 17.70 -9.07
C ARG A 636 -21.87 17.07 -10.46
N ARG A 637 -22.60 15.95 -10.64
CA ARG A 637 -22.69 15.26 -11.94
C ARG A 637 -23.41 16.11 -13.00
N ILE A 638 -24.44 16.83 -12.61
CA ILE A 638 -25.12 17.80 -13.49
C ILE A 638 -24.15 18.91 -13.92
N LYS A 639 -23.33 19.44 -13.00
CA LYS A 639 -22.30 20.42 -13.36
C LYS A 639 -21.27 19.85 -14.33
N ASP A 640 -20.86 18.60 -14.15
CA ASP A 640 -19.92 17.91 -15.03
C ASP A 640 -20.56 17.64 -16.42
N LEU A 641 -21.87 17.33 -16.49
CA LEU A 641 -22.63 17.24 -17.73
C LEU A 641 -22.66 18.58 -18.46
N LEU A 642 -23.04 19.66 -17.78
CA LEU A 642 -23.11 21.01 -18.34
C LEU A 642 -21.74 21.45 -18.89
N LYS A 643 -20.64 21.16 -18.18
CA LYS A 643 -19.28 21.46 -18.65
C LYS A 643 -18.95 20.73 -19.96
N LYS A 644 -19.38 19.48 -20.12
CA LYS A 644 -19.17 18.72 -21.35
C LYS A 644 -20.04 19.22 -22.50
N VAL A 645 -21.29 19.55 -22.24
CA VAL A 645 -22.22 20.08 -23.25
C VAL A 645 -21.76 21.48 -23.67
N THR A 646 -21.24 22.33 -22.76
CA THR A 646 -20.60 23.61 -23.11
C THR A 646 -19.38 23.37 -23.98
N GLY A 647 -18.60 22.30 -23.73
CA GLY A 647 -17.48 21.93 -24.59
C GLY A 647 -17.90 21.54 -26.01
N LEU A 648 -19.06 20.87 -26.17
CA LEU A 648 -19.63 20.53 -27.49
C LEU A 648 -20.16 21.76 -28.21
N SER A 649 -20.80 22.71 -27.51
CA SER A 649 -21.33 23.92 -28.14
C SER A 649 -20.22 24.78 -28.77
N LYS A 650 -18.99 24.74 -28.21
CA LYS A 650 -17.82 25.43 -28.76
C LYS A 650 -17.25 24.85 -30.05
N VAL A 651 -17.69 23.67 -30.46
CA VAL A 651 -17.27 22.99 -31.69
C VAL A 651 -18.49 22.63 -32.58
N SER A 652 -19.49 23.48 -32.53
CA SER A 652 -20.78 23.34 -33.28
C SER A 652 -20.63 23.32 -34.78
N ASN A 653 -19.51 23.74 -35.33
CA ASN A 653 -19.17 23.69 -36.76
C ASN A 653 -18.92 22.24 -37.27
N ILE A 654 -18.80 21.26 -36.40
CA ILE A 654 -18.68 19.85 -36.82
C ILE A 654 -20.04 19.31 -37.19
N PRO A 655 -20.25 18.73 -38.41
CA PRO A 655 -21.55 18.34 -38.92
C PRO A 655 -22.32 17.33 -38.02
N GLU A 656 -21.60 16.47 -37.32
CA GLU A 656 -22.16 15.52 -36.35
C GLU A 656 -22.71 16.23 -35.11
N ILE A 657 -22.07 17.31 -34.66
CA ILE A 657 -22.49 18.13 -33.52
C ILE A 657 -23.62 19.07 -33.92
N GLU A 658 -23.57 19.63 -35.12
CA GLU A 658 -24.58 20.51 -35.65
C GLU A 658 -25.97 19.80 -35.70
N LYS A 659 -26.00 18.51 -36.02
CA LYS A 659 -27.23 17.69 -36.00
C LYS A 659 -27.85 17.58 -34.62
N GLU A 660 -27.06 17.68 -33.60
CA GLU A 660 -27.46 17.57 -32.18
C GLU A 660 -27.56 18.94 -31.48
N SER A 661 -27.47 20.04 -32.25
CA SER A 661 -27.51 21.42 -31.73
C SER A 661 -28.76 21.70 -30.89
N GLU A 662 -29.90 21.18 -31.28
CA GLU A 662 -31.19 21.39 -30.60
C GLU A 662 -31.13 20.86 -29.14
N ILE A 663 -30.62 19.62 -28.93
CA ILE A 663 -30.50 19.05 -27.58
C ILE A 663 -29.39 19.73 -26.80
N ILE A 664 -28.28 20.11 -27.43
CA ILE A 664 -27.21 20.85 -26.79
C ILE A 664 -27.72 22.19 -26.23
N HIS A 665 -28.48 22.95 -27.04
CA HIS A 665 -29.10 24.20 -26.60
C HIS A 665 -30.15 23.99 -25.51
N ALA A 666 -30.96 22.92 -25.60
CA ALA A 666 -31.94 22.58 -24.58
C ALA A 666 -31.27 22.32 -23.21
N ILE A 667 -30.17 21.56 -23.18
CA ILE A 667 -29.45 21.22 -21.94
C ILE A 667 -28.81 22.46 -21.32
N LEU A 668 -28.30 23.38 -22.13
CA LEU A 668 -27.69 24.62 -21.64
C LEU A 668 -28.75 25.61 -21.11
N ASN A 669 -30.03 25.42 -21.41
CA ASN A 669 -31.10 26.20 -20.82
C ASN A 669 -31.32 25.78 -19.35
N THR A 670 -31.37 26.75 -18.44
CA THR A 670 -31.32 26.55 -16.98
C THR A 670 -32.38 25.60 -16.39
N ASN A 671 -33.52 25.42 -17.07
CA ASN A 671 -34.65 24.66 -16.53
C ASN A 671 -34.83 23.26 -17.17
N TYR A 672 -34.14 22.95 -18.27
CA TYR A 672 -34.35 21.68 -18.98
C TYR A 672 -34.03 20.46 -18.08
N LEU A 673 -32.84 20.44 -17.45
CA LEU A 673 -32.40 19.33 -16.62
C LEU A 673 -33.19 19.19 -15.30
N GLU A 674 -33.85 20.25 -14.83
CA GLU A 674 -34.68 20.21 -13.62
C GLU A 674 -35.98 19.43 -13.82
N TYR A 675 -36.51 19.46 -15.06
CA TYR A 675 -37.73 18.77 -15.42
C TYR A 675 -37.51 17.48 -16.21
N SER A 676 -36.24 17.10 -16.48
CA SER A 676 -35.91 15.89 -17.21
C SER A 676 -36.15 14.66 -16.35
N GLY A 677 -36.81 13.66 -16.93
CA GLY A 677 -36.97 12.34 -16.39
C GLY A 677 -35.88 11.37 -16.89
N ILE A 678 -36.06 10.08 -16.62
CA ILE A 678 -35.10 9.03 -16.99
C ILE A 678 -34.98 8.91 -18.51
N ASP A 679 -36.09 8.99 -19.23
CA ASP A 679 -36.12 8.87 -20.70
C ASP A 679 -35.35 10.02 -21.38
N GLU A 680 -35.45 11.23 -20.85
CA GLU A 680 -34.67 12.38 -21.33
C GLU A 680 -33.18 12.20 -21.05
N PHE A 681 -32.78 11.72 -19.87
CA PHE A 681 -31.37 11.46 -19.55
C PHE A 681 -30.77 10.37 -20.46
N GLU A 682 -31.50 9.29 -20.70
CA GLU A 682 -31.06 8.23 -21.62
C GLU A 682 -30.97 8.74 -23.07
N ASN A 683 -31.91 9.58 -23.50
CA ASN A 683 -31.85 10.23 -24.80
C ASN A 683 -30.61 11.16 -24.94
N ILE A 684 -30.31 11.93 -23.91
CA ILE A 684 -29.06 12.75 -23.84
C ILE A 684 -27.84 11.84 -23.97
N ARG A 685 -27.82 10.75 -23.25
CA ARG A 685 -26.68 9.78 -23.26
C ARG A 685 -26.47 9.23 -24.68
N LEU A 686 -27.51 8.70 -25.30
CA LEU A 686 -27.45 8.06 -26.63
C LEU A 686 -27.02 9.05 -27.72
N ARG A 687 -27.53 10.28 -27.68
CA ARG A 687 -27.24 11.29 -28.69
C ARG A 687 -25.86 11.92 -28.56
N LEU A 688 -25.35 12.09 -27.33
CA LEU A 688 -24.11 12.84 -27.10
C LEU A 688 -22.88 11.97 -26.83
N ARG A 689 -23.03 10.68 -26.46
CA ARG A 689 -21.89 9.82 -26.02
C ARG A 689 -20.73 9.78 -27.04
N ASP A 690 -21.07 9.64 -28.34
CA ASP A 690 -20.08 9.51 -29.41
C ASP A 690 -19.51 10.86 -29.86
N LEU A 691 -20.14 11.96 -29.46
CA LEU A 691 -19.69 13.30 -29.77
C LEU A 691 -18.66 13.83 -28.78
N ILE A 692 -18.58 13.27 -27.59
CA ILE A 692 -17.64 13.70 -26.54
C ILE A 692 -16.17 13.65 -27.01
N LYS A 693 -15.84 12.79 -27.96
CA LYS A 693 -14.51 12.71 -28.58
C LYS A 693 -14.09 14.00 -29.32
N TYR A 694 -15.07 14.77 -29.81
CA TYR A 694 -14.82 16.01 -30.52
C TYR A 694 -14.58 17.22 -29.58
N ILE A 695 -14.91 17.08 -28.29
CA ILE A 695 -14.55 18.13 -27.33
C ILE A 695 -13.04 18.26 -27.36
N PRO A 696 -12.48 19.44 -27.70
CA PRO A 696 -11.05 19.64 -27.70
C PRO A 696 -10.51 19.22 -26.31
N ARG A 697 -9.70 18.18 -26.27
CA ARG A 697 -8.83 17.99 -25.09
C ARG A 697 -8.10 19.31 -25.01
N GLN A 698 -8.19 20.01 -23.88
CA GLN A 698 -7.48 21.27 -23.66
C GLN A 698 -6.00 21.06 -24.03
N GLY A 699 -5.68 21.23 -25.29
CA GLY A 699 -4.38 21.04 -25.92
C GLY A 699 -3.76 22.36 -26.33
N LEU A 700 -4.50 23.45 -26.21
CA LEU A 700 -3.98 24.79 -26.35
C LEU A 700 -3.17 25.09 -25.10
N SER A 701 -1.88 25.25 -25.26
CA SER A 701 -1.02 25.85 -24.26
C SER A 701 -0.84 27.30 -24.61
N TYR A 702 -1.03 28.15 -23.65
CA TYR A 702 -0.85 29.60 -23.80
C TYR A 702 0.48 29.96 -23.14
N GLU A 703 1.32 30.71 -23.83
CA GLU A 703 2.55 31.27 -23.32
C GLU A 703 2.35 32.77 -23.13
N THR A 704 2.68 33.23 -21.91
CA THR A 704 2.58 34.63 -21.53
C THR A 704 3.88 35.12 -20.93
N ASN A 705 4.04 36.44 -20.84
CA ASN A 705 5.21 37.05 -20.22
C ASN A 705 4.82 38.13 -19.20
N PHE A 706 3.71 37.93 -18.51
CA PHE A 706 3.26 38.86 -17.47
C PHE A 706 4.21 38.88 -16.29
N GLU A 707 4.40 40.06 -15.69
CA GLU A 707 5.22 40.24 -14.50
C GLU A 707 4.57 39.55 -13.30
N ASP A 708 5.26 38.55 -12.73
CA ASP A 708 4.79 37.77 -11.61
C ASP A 708 5.59 38.08 -10.36
N ASP A 709 4.97 38.27 -9.22
CA ASP A 709 5.67 38.63 -8.00
C ASP A 709 5.93 37.42 -7.11
N ILE A 710 7.15 37.32 -6.55
CA ILE A 710 7.44 36.33 -5.51
C ILE A 710 6.85 36.82 -4.19
N LEU A 711 5.89 36.04 -3.68
CA LEU A 711 5.31 36.28 -2.36
C LEU A 711 6.17 35.59 -1.31
N ASP A 712 6.32 36.19 -0.16
CA ASP A 712 6.95 35.68 1.08
C ASP A 712 7.91 34.49 0.94
N VAL A 713 9.20 34.74 1.09
CA VAL A 713 10.23 33.69 1.12
C VAL A 713 10.46 33.31 2.59
N GLN A 714 10.00 32.14 2.98
CA GLN A 714 10.17 31.61 4.35
C GLN A 714 11.23 30.50 4.36
N PHE A 715 12.19 30.63 5.28
CA PHE A 715 13.21 29.59 5.50
C PHE A 715 12.83 28.82 6.75
N ASN A 716 12.56 27.51 6.57
CA ASN A 716 12.13 26.64 7.66
C ASN A 716 13.13 25.49 7.84
N ASP A 717 13.34 25.09 9.08
CA ASP A 717 14.01 23.85 9.40
C ASP A 717 13.07 22.66 9.11
N SER A 718 13.64 21.48 9.03
CA SER A 718 12.87 20.29 8.74
C SER A 718 11.82 19.99 9.82
N GLU A 719 10.65 19.62 9.38
CA GLU A 719 9.59 19.09 10.22
C GLU A 719 9.51 17.57 9.94
N LEU A 720 10.44 16.82 10.52
CA LEU A 720 10.49 15.36 10.38
C LEU A 720 9.58 14.69 11.42
N GLU A 721 8.29 14.99 11.39
CA GLU A 721 7.31 14.18 12.10
C GLU A 721 6.67 13.22 11.09
N ASN A 722 7.08 11.95 11.14
CA ASN A 722 6.44 10.89 10.40
C ASN A 722 5.27 10.32 11.22
N ASP A 723 4.08 10.84 11.00
CA ASP A 723 2.83 10.33 11.58
C ASP A 723 2.33 9.03 10.90
N ASP A 724 3.08 8.43 9.99
CA ASP A 724 2.61 7.32 9.15
C ASP A 724 2.61 5.97 9.86
N LEU A 725 3.40 5.82 10.90
CA LEU A 725 3.34 4.66 11.79
C LEU A 725 2.58 5.07 13.06
N LYS A 726 1.71 4.20 13.54
CA LYS A 726 1.05 4.39 14.83
C LYS A 726 2.09 4.70 15.89
N ASN A 727 1.68 5.52 16.83
CA ASN A 727 2.53 6.03 17.88
C ASN A 727 3.36 4.89 18.50
N TYR A 728 4.53 5.21 18.91
CA TYR A 728 5.53 4.34 19.50
C TYR A 728 4.94 3.39 20.57
N LYS A 729 4.04 3.88 21.40
CA LYS A 729 3.34 3.10 22.42
C LYS A 729 2.56 1.92 21.84
N SER A 730 1.84 2.10 20.73
CA SER A 730 1.09 1.02 20.07
C SER A 730 2.00 -0.05 19.46
N LYS A 731 3.17 0.35 18.94
CA LYS A 731 4.19 -0.60 18.41
C LYS A 731 4.71 -1.49 19.52
N ILE A 732 5.03 -0.91 20.67
CA ILE A 732 5.53 -1.65 21.83
C ILE A 732 4.45 -2.59 22.38
N GLU A 733 3.23 -2.10 22.57
CA GLU A 733 2.12 -2.93 23.07
C GLU A 733 1.91 -4.15 22.17
N TYR A 734 1.96 -3.96 20.86
CA TYR A 734 1.86 -5.06 19.91
C TYR A 734 3.03 -6.04 20.03
N TYR A 735 4.28 -5.54 20.06
CA TYR A 735 5.47 -6.38 20.20
C TYR A 735 5.40 -7.22 21.48
N ILE A 736 5.13 -6.59 22.62
CA ILE A 736 5.03 -7.26 23.92
C ILE A 736 3.95 -8.35 23.90
N ARG A 737 2.77 -8.07 23.33
CA ARG A 737 1.68 -9.07 23.23
C ARG A 737 2.06 -10.26 22.34
N GLN A 738 2.81 -10.04 21.25
CA GLN A 738 3.26 -11.12 20.38
C GLN A 738 4.32 -12.00 21.06
N HIS A 739 5.23 -11.40 21.81
CA HIS A 739 6.39 -12.08 22.41
C HIS A 739 6.18 -12.49 23.87
N GLN A 740 4.98 -12.28 24.43
CA GLN A 740 4.70 -12.61 25.84
C GLN A 740 4.86 -14.08 26.23
N LYS A 741 4.98 -15.01 25.28
CA LYS A 741 5.16 -16.44 25.51
C LYS A 741 6.58 -16.93 25.23
N ASP A 742 7.36 -16.16 24.45
CA ASP A 742 8.63 -16.61 23.89
C ASP A 742 9.82 -15.80 24.40
N ASP A 743 9.61 -14.52 24.77
CA ASP A 743 10.68 -13.69 25.32
C ASP A 743 10.93 -14.00 26.79
N PRO A 744 12.17 -14.39 27.18
CA PRO A 744 12.48 -14.78 28.54
C PRO A 744 12.27 -13.67 29.57
N VAL A 745 12.47 -12.39 29.17
CA VAL A 745 12.34 -11.25 30.09
C VAL A 745 10.88 -10.90 30.29
N ILE A 746 10.09 -10.89 29.20
CA ILE A 746 8.64 -10.66 29.27
C ILE A 746 7.97 -11.78 30.10
N LEU A 747 8.42 -13.03 29.94
CA LEU A 747 7.96 -14.16 30.76
C LEU A 747 8.28 -13.98 32.25
N LYS A 748 9.50 -13.57 32.61
CA LYS A 748 9.87 -13.24 34.00
C LYS A 748 8.95 -12.20 34.59
N ILE A 749 8.68 -11.14 33.85
CA ILE A 749 7.76 -10.07 34.25
C ILE A 749 6.36 -10.63 34.50
N LYS A 750 5.85 -11.45 33.60
CA LYS A 750 4.52 -12.07 33.66
C LYS A 750 4.41 -13.06 34.82
N GLU A 751 5.46 -13.82 35.12
CA GLU A 751 5.54 -14.82 36.18
C GLU A 751 5.94 -14.22 37.55
N ASN A 752 5.97 -12.91 37.72
CA ASN A 752 6.36 -12.21 38.92
C ASN A 752 7.79 -12.50 39.42
N LYS A 753 8.69 -12.85 38.53
CA LYS A 753 10.10 -13.08 38.87
C LYS A 753 10.87 -11.76 38.93
N PRO A 754 11.80 -11.57 39.89
CA PRO A 754 12.58 -10.32 39.98
C PRO A 754 13.47 -10.15 38.75
N LEU A 755 13.56 -8.91 38.30
CA LEU A 755 14.39 -8.51 37.15
C LEU A 755 15.82 -8.23 37.62
N ASN A 756 16.78 -8.49 36.75
CA ASN A 756 18.19 -8.10 36.95
C ASN A 756 18.62 -7.06 35.88
N ASN A 757 19.84 -6.51 36.04
CA ASN A 757 20.33 -5.48 35.11
C ASN A 757 20.42 -5.98 33.64
N THR A 758 20.74 -7.24 33.44
CA THR A 758 20.82 -7.83 32.09
C THR A 758 19.43 -7.88 31.43
N ASP A 759 18.37 -8.17 32.21
CA ASP A 759 16.99 -8.17 31.73
C ASP A 759 16.56 -6.75 31.31
N LEU A 760 16.94 -5.72 32.10
CA LEU A 760 16.61 -4.33 31.73
C LEU A 760 17.33 -3.89 30.47
N VAL A 761 18.62 -4.19 30.33
CA VAL A 761 19.40 -3.86 29.12
C VAL A 761 18.80 -4.55 27.89
N ALA A 762 18.30 -5.77 28.03
CA ALA A 762 17.60 -6.47 26.94
C ALA A 762 16.32 -5.74 26.53
N LEU A 763 15.47 -5.34 27.50
CA LEU A 763 14.26 -4.57 27.23
C LEU A 763 14.56 -3.18 26.65
N GLU A 764 15.59 -2.49 27.16
CA GLU A 764 16.02 -1.20 26.63
C GLU A 764 16.49 -1.32 25.18
N ASN A 765 17.22 -2.36 24.83
CA ASN A 765 17.65 -2.59 23.45
C ASN A 765 16.44 -2.80 22.52
N ILE A 766 15.45 -3.57 22.97
CA ILE A 766 14.23 -3.79 22.19
C ILE A 766 13.44 -2.47 22.08
N LEU A 767 13.13 -1.83 23.18
CA LEU A 767 12.24 -0.68 23.19
C LEU A 767 12.88 0.60 22.65
N TRP A 768 14.16 0.82 22.90
CA TRP A 768 14.85 2.07 22.57
C TRP A 768 15.80 2.00 21.38
N LYS A 769 15.97 0.83 20.73
CA LYS A 769 16.80 0.67 19.52
C LYS A 769 16.09 -0.05 18.39
N GLU A 770 15.27 -1.05 18.70
CA GLU A 770 14.59 -1.84 17.67
C GLU A 770 13.19 -1.29 17.31
N LEU A 771 12.44 -0.81 18.31
CA LEU A 771 11.06 -0.35 18.11
C LEU A 771 10.92 1.18 18.07
N GLY A 772 11.92 1.93 18.50
CA GLY A 772 11.95 3.38 18.50
C GLY A 772 13.12 3.92 19.31
N THR A 773 13.04 5.14 19.84
CA THR A 773 14.07 5.79 20.63
C THR A 773 13.64 5.97 22.08
N LYS A 774 14.63 6.23 22.94
CA LYS A 774 14.39 6.61 24.35
C LYS A 774 13.53 7.87 24.47
N LYS A 775 13.67 8.81 23.52
CA LYS A 775 12.89 10.04 23.46
C LYS A 775 11.42 9.73 23.19
N ASP A 776 11.14 8.80 22.25
CA ASP A 776 9.76 8.38 21.93
C ASP A 776 9.09 7.73 23.15
N TYR A 777 9.85 6.90 23.89
CA TYR A 777 9.35 6.30 25.13
C TYR A 777 8.91 7.36 26.15
N TYR A 778 9.78 8.32 26.45
CA TYR A 778 9.44 9.37 27.40
C TYR A 778 8.32 10.30 26.90
N SER A 779 8.22 10.54 25.60
CA SER A 779 7.17 11.35 25.00
C SER A 779 5.78 10.70 25.11
N GLU A 780 5.68 9.37 24.91
CA GLU A 780 4.38 8.70 24.78
C GLU A 780 3.99 7.85 26.00
N VAL A 781 4.97 7.33 26.74
CA VAL A 781 4.75 6.51 27.94
C VAL A 781 5.02 7.31 29.22
N GLY A 782 5.85 8.36 29.14
CA GLY A 782 6.24 9.18 30.26
C GLY A 782 7.42 8.57 31.02
N GLU A 783 7.64 9.00 32.28
CA GLU A 783 8.74 8.53 33.15
C GLU A 783 8.47 7.17 33.81
N LYS A 784 7.54 6.37 33.25
CA LYS A 784 7.20 5.07 33.83
C LYS A 784 8.36 4.08 33.62
N PRO A 785 8.76 3.31 34.65
CA PRO A 785 9.77 2.27 34.51
C PRO A 785 9.35 1.22 33.45
N ILE A 786 10.31 0.75 32.65
CA ILE A 786 10.06 -0.16 31.52
C ILE A 786 9.36 -1.45 31.96
N GLY A 787 9.82 -2.07 33.04
CA GLY A 787 9.23 -3.32 33.51
C GLY A 787 7.79 -3.16 34.01
N GLU A 788 7.45 -2.02 34.63
CA GLU A 788 6.05 -1.70 34.98
C GLU A 788 5.16 -1.55 33.74
N PHE A 789 5.65 -0.81 32.74
CA PHE A 789 4.94 -0.64 31.49
C PHE A 789 4.69 -1.97 30.78
N VAL A 790 5.71 -2.84 30.72
CA VAL A 790 5.55 -4.19 30.16
C VAL A 790 4.55 -5.01 30.97
N ARG A 791 4.60 -4.94 32.31
CA ARG A 791 3.70 -5.66 33.21
C ARG A 791 2.24 -5.21 33.05
N GLU A 792 1.98 -3.94 32.85
CA GLU A 792 0.62 -3.43 32.58
C GLU A 792 0.04 -3.99 31.27
N ILE A 793 0.89 -4.28 30.27
CA ILE A 793 0.44 -4.82 28.97
C ILE A 793 0.16 -6.32 29.04
N VAL A 794 1.05 -7.08 29.71
CA VAL A 794 0.93 -8.56 29.74
C VAL A 794 0.10 -9.08 30.91
N GLY A 795 -0.19 -8.23 31.91
CA GLY A 795 -0.79 -8.68 33.14
C GLY A 795 0.15 -9.54 33.99
N LEU A 796 -0.40 -10.19 35.01
CA LEU A 796 0.28 -11.18 35.84
C LEU A 796 -0.27 -12.58 35.56
N ASP A 797 0.58 -13.60 35.57
CA ASP A 797 0.12 -14.99 35.47
C ASP A 797 -0.77 -15.35 36.67
N MET A 798 -1.89 -16.03 36.41
CA MET A 798 -2.86 -16.41 37.44
C MET A 798 -2.27 -17.32 38.51
N ASN A 799 -1.38 -18.26 38.13
CA ASN A 799 -0.77 -19.17 39.07
C ASN A 799 0.26 -18.46 39.94
N ALA A 800 1.06 -17.56 39.35
CA ALA A 800 2.01 -16.71 40.05
C ALA A 800 1.31 -15.78 41.04
N ALA A 801 0.17 -15.20 40.66
CA ALA A 801 -0.63 -14.40 41.57
C ALA A 801 -1.21 -15.22 42.73
N LYS A 802 -1.84 -16.36 42.45
CA LYS A 802 -2.37 -17.26 43.48
C LYS A 802 -1.30 -17.82 44.42
N GLU A 803 -0.10 -18.09 43.89
CA GLU A 803 1.04 -18.53 44.70
C GLU A 803 1.46 -17.44 45.67
N ALA A 804 1.56 -16.20 45.22
CA ALA A 804 1.92 -15.05 46.06
C ALA A 804 0.89 -14.80 47.18
N PHE A 805 -0.39 -15.02 46.93
CA PHE A 805 -1.47 -14.88 47.90
C PHE A 805 -1.90 -16.18 48.56
N SER A 806 -1.20 -17.33 48.37
CA SER A 806 -1.60 -18.65 48.78
C SER A 806 -1.97 -18.76 50.29
N LYS A 807 -1.24 -18.09 51.14
CA LYS A 807 -1.50 -18.01 52.58
C LYS A 807 -2.88 -17.40 52.89
N TYR A 808 -3.37 -16.47 52.04
CA TYR A 808 -4.59 -15.69 52.26
C TYR A 808 -5.79 -16.20 51.44
N LEU A 809 -5.59 -17.25 50.68
CA LEU A 809 -6.64 -17.98 49.96
C LEU A 809 -7.04 -19.27 50.64
N ASP A 810 -6.51 -19.55 51.84
CA ASP A 810 -6.80 -20.77 52.61
C ASP A 810 -7.84 -20.44 53.67
N GLU A 811 -8.98 -21.17 53.68
CA GLU A 811 -10.10 -21.07 54.65
C GLU A 811 -9.69 -21.25 56.09
N ARG A 812 -8.51 -21.80 56.33
CA ARG A 812 -7.96 -21.92 57.70
C ARG A 812 -7.42 -20.63 58.26
N ASN A 813 -7.13 -19.65 57.38
CA ASN A 813 -6.49 -18.39 57.77
C ASN A 813 -7.44 -17.19 57.69
N LEU A 814 -8.39 -17.22 56.76
CA LEU A 814 -9.34 -16.14 56.49
C LEU A 814 -10.77 -16.67 56.40
N ASN A 815 -11.75 -15.82 56.75
CA ASN A 815 -13.15 -16.11 56.49
C ASN A 815 -13.56 -15.94 55.01
N SER A 816 -14.74 -16.43 54.63
CA SER A 816 -15.19 -16.42 53.22
C SER A 816 -15.32 -15.05 52.60
N GLU A 817 -15.62 -14.01 53.38
CA GLU A 817 -15.74 -12.62 52.89
C GLU A 817 -14.37 -11.98 52.66
N GLN A 818 -13.41 -12.28 53.53
CA GLN A 818 -12.03 -11.89 53.41
C GLN A 818 -11.36 -12.60 52.22
N ILE A 819 -11.62 -13.87 52.04
CA ILE A 819 -11.13 -14.65 50.88
C ILE A 819 -11.71 -14.12 49.56
N TYR A 820 -13.00 -13.74 49.58
CA TYR A 820 -13.62 -13.07 48.41
C TYR A 820 -12.86 -11.77 48.08
N PHE A 821 -12.59 -10.95 49.09
CA PHE A 821 -11.87 -9.68 48.91
C PHE A 821 -10.46 -9.92 48.34
N VAL A 822 -9.71 -10.87 48.89
CA VAL A 822 -8.37 -11.23 48.38
C VAL A 822 -8.43 -11.76 46.91
N ASN A 823 -9.45 -12.55 46.60
CA ASN A 823 -9.64 -13.02 45.21
C ASN A 823 -9.91 -11.84 44.26
N GLN A 824 -10.64 -10.80 44.66
CA GLN A 824 -10.80 -9.60 43.81
C GLN A 824 -9.47 -8.87 43.61
N ILE A 825 -8.58 -8.83 44.62
CA ILE A 825 -7.24 -8.28 44.47
C ILE A 825 -6.42 -9.12 43.48
N VAL A 826 -6.47 -10.45 43.58
CA VAL A 826 -5.79 -11.37 42.68
C VAL A 826 -6.26 -11.16 41.25
N GLU A 827 -7.58 -11.12 41.01
CA GLU A 827 -8.17 -10.91 39.65
C GLU A 827 -7.78 -9.55 39.08
N TYR A 828 -7.80 -8.50 39.92
CA TYR A 828 -7.40 -7.16 39.51
C TYR A 828 -5.92 -7.13 39.06
N ILE A 829 -5.02 -7.69 39.88
CA ILE A 829 -3.58 -7.72 39.57
C ILE A 829 -3.28 -8.60 38.35
N VAL A 830 -3.95 -9.73 38.20
CA VAL A 830 -3.83 -10.58 37.01
C VAL A 830 -4.18 -9.81 35.75
N ARG A 831 -5.25 -9.03 35.80
CA ARG A 831 -5.74 -8.27 34.65
C ARG A 831 -4.91 -7.02 34.36
N ASN A 832 -4.55 -6.25 35.40
CA ASN A 832 -3.91 -4.95 35.26
C ASN A 832 -2.38 -4.98 35.47
N GLY A 833 -1.82 -6.10 35.89
CA GLY A 833 -0.40 -6.32 36.14
C GLY A 833 0.10 -5.76 37.47
N LEU A 834 -0.42 -4.64 37.92
CA LEU A 834 0.01 -3.88 39.10
C LEU A 834 -1.22 -3.34 39.85
N MET A 835 -1.04 -3.08 41.15
CA MET A 835 -2.00 -2.37 42.00
C MET A 835 -1.25 -1.29 42.79
N LYS A 836 -1.08 -0.09 42.20
CA LYS A 836 -0.41 1.05 42.84
C LYS A 836 -1.38 1.98 43.54
N ASP A 837 -2.54 2.21 42.95
CA ASP A 837 -3.59 3.04 43.52
C ASP A 837 -4.49 2.18 44.40
N MET A 838 -4.29 2.32 45.69
CA MET A 838 -5.12 1.62 46.69
C MET A 838 -6.53 2.18 46.81
N SER A 839 -6.84 3.31 46.20
CA SER A 839 -8.21 3.89 46.24
C SER A 839 -9.21 3.01 45.46
N VAL A 840 -8.75 2.18 44.53
CA VAL A 840 -9.61 1.20 43.84
C VAL A 840 -10.31 0.23 44.81
N LEU A 841 -9.71 -0.07 45.94
CA LEU A 841 -10.28 -0.93 46.98
C LEU A 841 -11.53 -0.35 47.69
N GLN A 842 -11.82 0.93 47.44
CA GLN A 842 -13.00 1.61 47.95
C GLN A 842 -14.21 1.52 46.96
N GLN A 843 -14.08 0.80 45.89
CA GLN A 843 -15.10 0.66 44.84
C GLN A 843 -15.50 -0.80 44.63
N SER A 844 -16.70 -1.05 44.09
CA SER A 844 -17.10 -2.38 43.62
C SER A 844 -16.11 -2.88 42.54
N PRO A 845 -15.72 -4.17 42.51
CA PRO A 845 -16.28 -5.28 43.33
C PRO A 845 -15.64 -5.48 44.73
N PHE A 846 -14.62 -4.68 45.09
CA PHE A 846 -13.89 -4.89 46.35
C PHE A 846 -14.81 -4.64 47.57
N THR A 847 -15.72 -3.68 47.49
CA THR A 847 -16.60 -3.31 48.60
C THR A 847 -17.88 -4.16 48.69
N ASP A 848 -18.10 -5.11 47.77
CA ASP A 848 -19.35 -5.88 47.71
C ASP A 848 -19.65 -6.73 48.94
N LYS A 849 -18.64 -7.09 49.72
CA LYS A 849 -18.73 -7.86 50.97
C LYS A 849 -18.32 -7.06 52.20
N GLY A 850 -18.03 -5.78 52.04
CA GLY A 850 -17.58 -4.88 53.13
C GLY A 850 -16.29 -4.15 52.72
N SER A 851 -16.06 -2.99 53.36
CA SER A 851 -14.82 -2.23 53.15
C SER A 851 -13.62 -2.94 53.82
N VAL A 852 -12.40 -2.51 53.50
CA VAL A 852 -11.17 -2.99 54.17
C VAL A 852 -11.30 -2.86 55.70
N ALA A 853 -11.89 -1.76 56.19
CA ALA A 853 -12.10 -1.55 57.62
C ALA A 853 -13.13 -2.51 58.23
N ASP A 854 -14.16 -2.86 57.50
CA ASP A 854 -15.18 -3.82 57.94
C ASP A 854 -14.60 -5.25 57.98
N LEU A 855 -13.81 -5.64 56.97
CA LEU A 855 -13.28 -6.99 56.82
C LEU A 855 -12.04 -7.25 57.68
N PHE A 856 -11.17 -6.27 57.89
CA PHE A 856 -9.88 -6.42 58.53
C PHE A 856 -9.65 -5.46 59.72
N GLY A 857 -10.68 -4.68 60.12
CA GLY A 857 -10.56 -3.70 61.18
C GLY A 857 -10.15 -4.31 62.54
N ASN A 858 -10.53 -5.57 62.82
CA ASN A 858 -10.11 -6.31 63.97
C ASN A 858 -8.78 -7.09 63.81
N ASP A 859 -8.24 -7.16 62.58
CA ASP A 859 -6.99 -7.86 62.24
C ASP A 859 -6.16 -7.05 61.24
N ILE A 860 -5.77 -5.87 61.66
CA ILE A 860 -4.95 -4.94 60.91
C ILE A 860 -3.61 -5.59 60.44
N GLN A 861 -3.07 -6.52 61.28
CA GLN A 861 -1.82 -7.18 60.98
C GLN A 861 -1.92 -8.01 59.70
N THR A 862 -2.98 -8.79 59.54
CA THR A 862 -3.23 -9.57 58.30
C THR A 862 -3.42 -8.66 57.08
N TRP A 863 -4.11 -7.53 57.21
CA TRP A 863 -4.20 -6.54 56.16
C TRP A 863 -2.84 -5.99 55.75
N MET A 864 -1.96 -5.66 56.73
CA MET A 864 -0.63 -5.17 56.42
C MET A 864 0.21 -6.22 55.70
N GLU A 865 0.06 -7.50 56.04
CA GLU A 865 0.72 -8.59 55.35
C GLU A 865 0.21 -8.74 53.92
N ILE A 866 -1.08 -8.70 53.65
CA ILE A 866 -1.68 -8.69 52.31
C ILE A 866 -1.17 -7.51 51.50
N LYS A 867 -1.12 -6.31 52.11
CA LYS A 867 -0.56 -5.12 51.46
C LYS A 867 0.92 -5.34 51.10
N SER A 868 1.69 -5.94 51.98
CA SER A 868 3.11 -6.25 51.72
C SER A 868 3.27 -7.20 50.50
N VAL A 869 2.36 -8.13 50.30
CA VAL A 869 2.36 -8.99 49.08
C VAL A 869 2.09 -8.16 47.84
N ILE A 870 1.12 -7.23 47.90
CA ILE A 870 0.83 -6.31 46.77
C ILE A 870 2.07 -5.46 46.44
N ASP A 871 2.70 -4.89 47.49
CA ASP A 871 3.90 -4.06 47.31
C ASP A 871 5.07 -4.88 46.75
N ASN A 872 5.25 -6.13 47.15
CA ASN A 872 6.25 -7.02 46.57
C ASN A 872 5.99 -7.34 45.10
N ILE A 873 4.74 -7.59 44.72
CA ILE A 873 4.36 -7.81 43.31
C ILE A 873 4.68 -6.56 42.48
N ASN A 874 4.32 -5.37 42.98
CA ASN A 874 4.63 -4.11 42.29
C ASN A 874 6.13 -3.90 42.16
N ASN A 875 6.91 -4.19 43.21
CA ASN A 875 8.37 -4.03 43.20
C ASN A 875 9.08 -5.00 42.27
N ASN A 876 8.58 -6.23 42.12
CA ASN A 876 9.17 -7.23 41.20
C ASN A 876 9.06 -6.83 39.72
N ALA A 877 8.23 -5.85 39.38
CA ALA A 877 8.17 -5.26 38.04
C ALA A 877 9.30 -4.26 37.78
N ASN A 878 10.06 -3.89 38.81
CA ASN A 878 11.15 -2.95 38.73
C ASN A 878 12.46 -3.61 39.13
N TYR A 879 13.56 -3.12 38.56
CA TYR A 879 14.88 -3.41 39.05
C TYR A 879 15.18 -2.43 40.22
N ASN A 880 15.42 -2.96 41.40
CA ASN A 880 15.90 -2.23 42.57
C ASN A 880 17.41 -2.29 42.66
#